data_6e21eb4742917482dc8045f339f96838
#
_entry.id   6e21eb4742917482dc8045f339f96838
#
_cell.length_a   1.000
_cell.length_b   1.000
_cell.length_c   1.000
_cell.angle_alpha   90.00
_cell.angle_beta   90.00
_cell.angle_gamma   90.00
#
_symmetry.space_group_name_H-M   'P 1'
#
loop_
_entity.id
_entity.type
_entity.pdbx_description
1 polymer ?
#
loop_
_entity_poly.entity_id
_entity_poly.type
_entity_poly.pdbx_seq_one_letter_code
_entity_poly.pdbx_strand_id
1 'polypeptide(L)'
;MSSDSTGHIFTPGRVRPVAKVLVATTAMLAFISFWRAAAIVLNDLASSAYYAGGEAEQFIGKTAPWFILGIMLFSYAVRAIYVESCSMFVRGGVYRVVKEALGGTLAKFSVSALMFDYVLTGPISGVSAGQYLVGVLNELFVYAHIPIHLYVNGTAAAVAIAITLYFWWENVKGVPESSGKALRIMQLTTIMVIVLISWCFYTLYARSGWHLPPAPLPQNMKLDKGSLGWLDRYQWAHTITLIAIFVGLGHSVLAMSGEESLAQVYREIEHPKLPNLKKAGLIIFIYSLVFTSLVSFFAVMIIPDNVRGKFTENLIGGLSMHLVGSFPVRLAFHVFVVVVGVLILAGAVNTAIVGSNGVLNRVSEDGVLTDWFRHPHARFGTTHRIINMVVAFQIITILASRGDVTFLGNLYAFGVIWSFAMKGIAVLVLRYTHPQDREYRVPLNPVIFGVEIPIGLGLITLVLFAIAVINLFTKPDATMAGITFTLILFTVFEISEHRMHKRQAGAAHVELDQFNLAQEAELTPTSVGVAPGSILVPVSTYYALYHLEAALKRVKGLDAEIVVLHVRMLRRAASGEYDLDPDQLFSTIEQLLFTKVLAIAEKEGKPVRLAVAAANNLWEGILRTAMNLQSSTIVSGSSSKMPVTEQAREIGLAWERMPEPRPRLALEIFTPVGQEYIFYLGPHAPRLTPKEIDVLHKMWLKFSEKLPGEELHHHDIIHFALTELEREIAEGQGDEVLERLRQHLREIQTRRLNPPVEPKNLPAKPN
;
A
#
# COMPACT_ATOMS: atom_id res chain seq x y z
N MET A 1 11.02 70.85 -39.16
CA MET A 1 12.26 70.16 -39.51
C MET A 1 12.37 68.92 -38.70
N SER A 2 12.34 67.95 -39.39
CA SER A 2 12.65 66.52 -39.42
C SER A 2 12.08 65.67 -38.26
N SER A 3 11.12 64.92 -38.65
CA SER A 3 10.59 63.67 -38.10
C SER A 3 11.63 62.58 -38.16
N ASP A 4 11.81 61.84 -37.08
CA ASP A 4 12.39 60.50 -37.16
C ASP A 4 11.47 59.52 -36.44
N SER A 5 10.74 58.75 -37.25
CA SER A 5 9.90 57.62 -36.87
C SER A 5 10.76 56.35 -36.88
N THR A 6 11.28 55.94 -35.76
CA THR A 6 11.84 54.61 -35.62
C THR A 6 10.76 53.61 -35.25
N GLY A 7 10.38 52.80 -36.26
CA GLY A 7 9.44 51.66 -36.07
C GLY A 7 10.06 50.62 -35.11
N HIS A 8 9.36 50.40 -34.02
CA HIS A 8 9.63 49.26 -33.14
C HIS A 8 9.13 47.99 -33.86
N ILE A 9 10.05 47.20 -34.34
CA ILE A 9 9.83 45.82 -34.78
C ILE A 9 9.44 45.01 -33.54
N PHE A 10 8.15 44.68 -33.43
CA PHE A 10 7.69 43.70 -32.47
C PHE A 10 8.27 42.34 -32.84
N THR A 11 9.28 41.89 -32.10
CA THR A 11 9.67 40.48 -32.05
C THR A 11 8.52 39.72 -31.36
N PRO A 12 7.95 38.68 -32.00
CA PRO A 12 6.95 37.86 -31.32
C PRO A 12 7.63 37.16 -30.12
N GLY A 13 7.22 37.56 -28.92
CA GLY A 13 7.62 36.89 -27.72
C GLY A 13 7.29 35.40 -27.85
N ARG A 14 8.25 34.54 -27.54
CA ARG A 14 8.01 33.09 -27.40
C ARG A 14 6.80 32.88 -26.49
N VAL A 15 5.68 32.52 -27.09
CA VAL A 15 4.50 32.06 -26.37
C VAL A 15 4.95 30.81 -25.61
N ARG A 16 5.09 30.92 -24.29
CA ARG A 16 5.25 29.74 -23.44
C ARG A 16 4.00 28.88 -23.61
N PRO A 17 4.12 27.59 -23.92
CA PRO A 17 2.95 26.73 -23.99
C PRO A 17 2.29 26.74 -22.61
N VAL A 18 1.07 27.23 -22.54
CA VAL A 18 0.24 27.20 -21.34
C VAL A 18 -0.04 25.72 -21.04
N ALA A 19 0.39 25.26 -19.87
CA ALA A 19 0.10 23.89 -19.44
C ALA A 19 -1.41 23.69 -19.37
N LYS A 20 -1.95 22.89 -20.29
CA LYS A 20 -3.40 22.65 -20.41
C LYS A 20 -3.88 21.45 -19.58
N VAL A 21 -2.95 20.62 -19.07
CA VAL A 21 -3.25 19.38 -18.38
C VAL A 21 -2.27 19.12 -17.24
N LEU A 22 -2.75 18.46 -16.19
CA LEU A 22 -1.96 17.99 -15.07
C LEU A 22 -2.11 16.48 -14.95
N VAL A 23 -0.98 15.78 -14.75
CA VAL A 23 -0.97 14.38 -14.31
C VAL A 23 -0.66 14.37 -12.82
N ALA A 24 -1.59 13.87 -12.02
CA ALA A 24 -1.41 13.74 -10.58
C ALA A 24 -0.92 12.32 -10.27
N THR A 25 0.21 12.21 -9.61
CA THR A 25 0.78 10.93 -9.18
C THR A 25 0.89 10.89 -7.67
N THR A 26 0.77 9.70 -7.12
CA THR A 26 1.06 9.43 -5.72
C THR A 26 1.75 8.08 -5.61
N ALA A 27 2.70 7.97 -4.68
CA ALA A 27 3.38 6.70 -4.37
C ALA A 27 2.40 5.60 -3.87
N MET A 28 1.17 5.97 -3.58
CA MET A 28 0.16 5.14 -2.92
C MET A 28 -0.62 4.19 -3.85
N LEU A 29 -0.32 4.11 -5.14
CA LEU A 29 -1.06 3.30 -6.12
C LEU A 29 -0.28 2.09 -6.65
N ALA A 30 0.85 1.72 -6.04
CA ALA A 30 1.58 0.52 -6.39
C ALA A 30 1.05 -0.68 -5.57
N PHE A 31 0.22 -1.53 -6.19
CA PHE A 31 -0.25 -2.75 -5.54
C PHE A 31 0.73 -3.90 -5.73
N ILE A 32 0.85 -4.72 -4.67
CA ILE A 32 1.81 -5.82 -4.58
C ILE A 32 1.10 -7.15 -4.34
N SER A 33 1.69 -8.24 -4.86
CA SER A 33 1.19 -9.60 -4.62
C SER A 33 1.39 -10.01 -3.16
N PHE A 34 0.64 -11.01 -2.71
CA PHE A 34 0.75 -11.53 -1.35
C PHE A 34 2.16 -12.08 -1.02
N TRP A 35 2.93 -12.58 -2.00
CA TRP A 35 4.31 -12.99 -1.82
C TRP A 35 5.24 -11.81 -1.51
N ARG A 36 5.06 -10.70 -2.23
CA ARG A 36 5.83 -9.48 -1.98
C ARG A 36 5.43 -8.82 -0.66
N ALA A 37 4.14 -8.84 -0.33
CA ALA A 37 3.64 -8.39 0.96
C ALA A 37 4.22 -9.22 2.11
N ALA A 38 4.21 -10.56 1.99
CA ALA A 38 4.84 -11.43 2.97
C ALA A 38 6.34 -11.14 3.12
N ALA A 39 7.06 -10.91 2.01
CA ALA A 39 8.48 -10.63 2.04
C ALA A 39 8.83 -9.31 2.76
N ILE A 40 8.04 -8.26 2.56
CA ILE A 40 8.22 -6.97 3.25
C ILE A 40 8.06 -7.16 4.76
N VAL A 41 6.99 -7.84 5.19
CA VAL A 41 6.73 -8.09 6.63
C VAL A 41 7.78 -9.04 7.22
N LEU A 42 8.25 -10.03 6.47
CA LEU A 42 9.30 -10.95 6.93
C LEU A 42 10.65 -10.27 7.07
N ASN A 43 10.98 -9.24 6.34
CA ASN A 43 12.21 -8.47 6.57
C ASN A 43 12.22 -7.85 7.99
N ASP A 44 11.05 -7.52 8.51
CA ASP A 44 10.90 -7.03 9.89
C ASP A 44 10.80 -8.19 10.88
N LEU A 45 9.77 -9.02 10.76
CA LEU A 45 9.49 -10.09 11.73
C LEU A 45 10.60 -11.17 11.82
N ALA A 46 11.13 -11.63 10.67
CA ALA A 46 12.17 -12.65 10.69
C ALA A 46 13.56 -12.12 11.13
N SER A 47 13.75 -10.79 11.14
CA SER A 47 14.95 -10.19 11.75
C SER A 47 15.06 -10.51 13.25
N SER A 48 13.92 -10.67 13.93
CA SER A 48 13.88 -11.01 15.36
C SER A 48 14.53 -12.35 15.69
N ALA A 49 14.59 -13.29 14.73
CA ALA A 49 15.30 -14.57 14.93
C ALA A 49 16.79 -14.40 15.25
N TYR A 50 17.39 -13.28 14.84
CA TYR A 50 18.81 -13.00 15.05
C TYR A 50 19.12 -12.50 16.45
N TYR A 51 18.16 -11.95 17.20
CA TYR A 51 18.39 -11.39 18.53
C TYR A 51 17.43 -11.91 19.61
N ALA A 52 16.16 -12.21 19.30
CA ALA A 52 15.15 -12.52 20.32
C ALA A 52 15.47 -13.79 21.12
N GLY A 53 16.08 -14.81 20.49
CA GLY A 53 16.47 -16.05 21.17
C GLY A 53 17.56 -15.83 22.22
N GLY A 54 18.60 -15.09 21.88
CA GLY A 54 19.69 -14.75 22.78
C GLY A 54 19.26 -13.83 23.92
N GLU A 55 18.44 -12.80 23.57
CA GLU A 55 17.82 -11.92 24.56
C GLU A 55 17.00 -12.68 25.59
N ALA A 56 16.07 -13.53 25.17
CA ALA A 56 15.26 -14.31 26.07
C ALA A 56 16.13 -15.24 26.97
N GLU A 57 17.14 -15.92 26.37
CA GLU A 57 18.03 -16.81 27.12
C GLU A 57 18.83 -16.06 28.20
N GLN A 58 19.24 -14.84 27.94
CA GLN A 58 19.99 -14.03 28.91
C GLN A 58 19.20 -13.77 30.21
N PHE A 59 17.88 -13.55 30.06
CA PHE A 59 16.98 -13.21 31.17
C PHE A 59 16.36 -14.44 31.85
N ILE A 60 15.84 -15.40 31.06
CA ILE A 60 15.09 -16.55 31.61
C ILE A 60 15.83 -17.89 31.48
N GLY A 61 17.10 -17.85 31.02
CA GLY A 61 17.98 -19.01 30.93
C GLY A 61 17.57 -20.01 29.85
N LYS A 62 17.99 -21.26 30.01
CA LYS A 62 17.80 -22.33 28.98
C LYS A 62 16.36 -22.72 28.72
N THR A 63 15.39 -22.20 29.46
CA THR A 63 13.95 -22.40 29.21
C THR A 63 13.41 -21.51 28.08
N ALA A 64 14.17 -20.50 27.64
CA ALA A 64 13.81 -19.52 26.62
C ALA A 64 13.18 -20.12 25.34
N PRO A 65 13.69 -21.23 24.76
CA PRO A 65 13.11 -21.82 23.55
C PRO A 65 11.63 -22.16 23.67
N TRP A 66 11.17 -22.63 24.83
CA TRP A 66 9.77 -22.96 25.07
C TRP A 66 8.89 -21.70 25.08
N PHE A 67 9.37 -20.61 25.64
CA PHE A 67 8.66 -19.34 25.66
C PHE A 67 8.67 -18.67 24.31
N ILE A 68 9.78 -18.77 23.56
CA ILE A 68 9.83 -18.34 22.13
C ILE A 68 8.81 -19.13 21.30
N LEU A 69 8.75 -20.45 21.44
CA LEU A 69 7.74 -21.28 20.77
C LEU A 69 6.32 -20.86 21.16
N GLY A 70 6.08 -20.67 22.48
CA GLY A 70 4.79 -20.24 23.00
C GLY A 70 4.33 -18.90 22.44
N ILE A 71 5.22 -17.90 22.41
CA ILE A 71 4.90 -16.57 21.90
C ILE A 71 4.73 -16.57 20.36
N MET A 72 5.51 -17.39 19.64
CA MET A 72 5.35 -17.55 18.19
C MET A 72 4.05 -18.26 17.82
N LEU A 73 3.60 -19.24 18.60
CA LEU A 73 2.25 -19.82 18.42
C LEU A 73 1.15 -18.80 18.74
N PHE A 74 1.36 -17.99 19.78
CA PHE A 74 0.42 -16.93 20.15
C PHE A 74 0.37 -15.80 19.12
N SER A 75 1.44 -15.56 18.37
CA SER A 75 1.47 -14.55 17.29
C SER A 75 0.39 -14.81 16.23
N TYR A 76 0.02 -16.07 15.97
CA TYR A 76 -1.10 -16.40 15.08
C TYR A 76 -2.43 -15.84 15.58
N ALA A 77 -2.66 -15.89 16.89
CA ALA A 77 -3.85 -15.32 17.49
C ALA A 77 -3.82 -13.78 17.46
N VAL A 78 -2.67 -13.17 17.73
CA VAL A 78 -2.48 -11.71 17.61
C VAL A 78 -2.73 -11.24 16.17
N ARG A 79 -2.22 -11.97 15.17
CA ARG A 79 -2.47 -11.71 13.76
C ARG A 79 -3.94 -11.68 13.41
N ALA A 80 -4.76 -12.54 14.01
CA ALA A 80 -6.20 -12.54 13.77
C ALA A 80 -6.85 -11.20 14.14
N ILE A 81 -6.34 -10.50 15.18
CA ILE A 81 -6.79 -9.13 15.53
C ILE A 81 -6.47 -8.15 14.38
N TYR A 82 -5.26 -8.24 13.81
CA TYR A 82 -4.88 -7.38 12.69
C TYR A 82 -5.71 -7.65 11.44
N VAL A 83 -5.97 -8.92 11.10
CA VAL A 83 -6.84 -9.30 9.97
C VAL A 83 -8.26 -8.77 10.18
N GLU A 84 -8.81 -8.87 11.40
CA GLU A 84 -10.14 -8.31 11.71
C GLU A 84 -10.15 -6.79 11.56
N SER A 85 -9.15 -6.10 12.06
CA SER A 85 -9.07 -4.64 11.90
C SER A 85 -8.93 -4.20 10.44
N CYS A 86 -8.19 -4.96 9.62
CA CYS A 86 -8.07 -4.71 8.19
C CYS A 86 -9.38 -4.96 7.42
N SER A 87 -10.23 -5.88 7.90
CA SER A 87 -11.56 -6.08 7.31
C SER A 87 -12.50 -4.89 7.50
N MET A 88 -12.24 -4.06 8.51
CA MET A 88 -13.02 -2.83 8.78
C MET A 88 -12.41 -1.59 8.11
N PHE A 89 -11.09 -1.50 8.10
CA PHE A 89 -10.39 -0.29 7.66
C PHE A 89 -9.29 -0.64 6.67
N VAL A 90 -9.36 -0.12 5.46
CA VAL A 90 -8.29 -0.32 4.44
C VAL A 90 -6.97 0.31 4.91
N ARG A 91 -7.05 1.44 5.60
CA ARG A 91 -5.93 2.12 6.27
C ARG A 91 -5.96 1.79 7.77
N GLY A 92 -5.93 0.49 8.11
CA GLY A 92 -6.23 -0.06 9.43
C GLY A 92 -5.09 -0.05 10.45
N GLY A 93 -4.12 0.86 10.35
CA GLY A 93 -3.04 1.01 11.35
C GLY A 93 -3.58 1.21 12.77
N VAL A 94 -2.72 1.00 13.78
CA VAL A 94 -3.10 1.09 15.21
C VAL A 94 -3.78 2.42 15.53
N TYR A 95 -3.23 3.53 15.05
CA TYR A 95 -3.77 4.87 15.29
C TYR A 95 -5.24 5.02 14.86
N ARG A 96 -5.60 4.61 13.62
CA ARG A 96 -6.97 4.76 13.11
C ARG A 96 -7.96 3.92 13.89
N VAL A 97 -7.60 2.68 14.19
CA VAL A 97 -8.47 1.75 14.91
C VAL A 97 -8.72 2.24 16.35
N VAL A 98 -7.68 2.71 17.04
CA VAL A 98 -7.80 3.26 18.39
C VAL A 98 -8.60 4.57 18.39
N LYS A 99 -8.41 5.43 17.38
CA LYS A 99 -9.17 6.69 17.24
C LYS A 99 -10.68 6.45 17.12
N GLU A 100 -11.06 5.52 16.25
CA GLU A 100 -12.48 5.16 16.06
C GLU A 100 -13.09 4.46 17.30
N ALA A 101 -12.30 3.64 18.00
CA ALA A 101 -12.78 2.89 19.15
C ALA A 101 -12.85 3.71 20.43
N LEU A 102 -11.79 4.47 20.72
CA LEU A 102 -11.51 5.05 22.04
C LEU A 102 -11.34 6.59 22.01
N GLY A 103 -11.43 7.20 20.83
CA GLY A 103 -11.31 8.64 20.64
C GLY A 103 -9.88 9.14 20.44
N GLY A 104 -9.76 10.42 20.10
CA GLY A 104 -8.50 11.05 19.67
C GLY A 104 -7.39 11.06 20.72
N THR A 105 -7.71 11.28 21.99
CA THR A 105 -6.73 11.37 23.10
C THR A 105 -6.02 10.00 23.30
N LEU A 106 -6.79 8.90 23.40
CA LEU A 106 -6.20 7.57 23.53
C LEU A 106 -5.48 7.12 22.25
N ALA A 107 -5.93 7.58 21.08
CA ALA A 107 -5.21 7.33 19.82
C ALA A 107 -3.83 8.02 19.80
N LYS A 108 -3.73 9.26 20.25
CA LYS A 108 -2.45 9.98 20.40
C LYS A 108 -1.51 9.26 21.38
N PHE A 109 -2.03 8.82 22.50
CA PHE A 109 -1.25 8.04 23.46
C PHE A 109 -0.76 6.73 22.86
N SER A 110 -1.64 5.97 22.21
CA SER A 110 -1.32 4.70 21.56
C SER A 110 -0.28 4.86 20.45
N VAL A 111 -0.40 5.91 19.62
CA VAL A 111 0.58 6.15 18.55
C VAL A 111 1.92 6.63 19.11
N SER A 112 1.93 7.33 20.24
CA SER A 112 3.18 7.71 20.91
C SER A 112 3.95 6.48 21.41
N ALA A 113 3.24 5.49 21.96
CA ALA A 113 3.84 4.20 22.36
C ALA A 113 4.32 3.40 21.12
N LEU A 114 3.54 3.38 20.04
CA LEU A 114 3.92 2.76 18.76
C LEU A 114 5.15 3.42 18.14
N MET A 115 5.28 4.74 18.26
CA MET A 115 6.48 5.44 17.77
C MET A 115 7.73 5.07 18.57
N PHE A 116 7.60 4.75 19.86
CA PHE A 116 8.71 4.22 20.64
C PHE A 116 9.20 2.88 20.09
N ASP A 117 8.26 2.01 19.70
CA ASP A 117 8.55 0.74 19.03
C ASP A 117 9.38 0.98 17.74
N TYR A 118 8.89 1.78 16.80
CA TYR A 118 9.59 2.06 15.53
C TYR A 118 10.95 2.76 15.69
N VAL A 119 11.06 3.66 16.66
CA VAL A 119 12.33 4.32 16.96
C VAL A 119 13.38 3.31 17.44
N LEU A 120 12.96 2.19 18.05
CA LEU A 120 13.84 1.13 18.56
C LEU A 120 14.10 0.00 17.56
N THR A 121 13.15 -0.29 16.67
CA THR A 121 13.27 -1.34 15.64
C THR A 121 14.50 -1.13 14.75
N GLY A 122 14.71 0.10 14.27
CA GLY A 122 15.89 0.44 13.46
C GLY A 122 17.21 0.21 14.21
N PRO A 123 17.42 0.82 15.38
CA PRO A 123 18.60 0.63 16.21
C PRO A 123 18.90 -0.82 16.56
N ILE A 124 17.96 -1.59 17.09
CA ILE A 124 18.21 -2.98 17.49
C ILE A 124 18.63 -3.84 16.28
N SER A 125 17.94 -3.68 15.15
CA SER A 125 18.27 -4.40 13.93
C SER A 125 19.63 -3.98 13.36
N GLY A 126 19.90 -2.68 13.31
CA GLY A 126 21.18 -2.16 12.81
C GLY A 126 22.37 -2.57 13.69
N VAL A 127 22.23 -2.48 15.02
CA VAL A 127 23.28 -2.90 15.96
C VAL A 127 23.49 -4.40 15.89
N SER A 128 22.42 -5.22 15.84
CA SER A 128 22.53 -6.66 15.65
C SER A 128 23.27 -7.00 14.34
N ALA A 129 22.95 -6.33 13.22
CA ALA A 129 23.69 -6.50 11.97
C ALA A 129 25.18 -6.20 12.13
N GLY A 130 25.52 -5.14 12.87
CA GLY A 130 26.89 -4.78 13.21
C GLY A 130 27.58 -5.84 14.08
N GLN A 131 26.90 -6.36 15.10
CA GLN A 131 27.40 -7.42 15.98
C GLN A 131 27.76 -8.69 15.19
N TYR A 132 26.86 -9.17 14.33
CA TYR A 132 27.11 -10.30 13.44
C TYR A 132 28.29 -10.05 12.49
N LEU A 133 28.34 -8.86 11.87
CA LEU A 133 29.42 -8.51 10.95
C LEU A 133 30.78 -8.46 11.66
N VAL A 134 30.85 -7.80 12.82
CA VAL A 134 32.10 -7.68 13.58
C VAL A 134 32.53 -9.04 14.12
N GLY A 135 31.58 -9.87 14.55
CA GLY A 135 31.84 -11.24 14.99
C GLY A 135 32.56 -12.06 13.94
N VAL A 136 32.01 -12.12 12.71
CA VAL A 136 32.62 -12.87 11.62
C VAL A 136 33.93 -12.25 11.13
N LEU A 137 34.08 -10.92 11.14
CA LEU A 137 35.35 -10.26 10.79
C LEU A 137 36.46 -10.62 11.79
N ASN A 138 36.17 -10.60 13.08
CA ASN A 138 37.14 -11.02 14.11
C ASN A 138 37.55 -12.48 13.95
N GLU A 139 36.61 -13.40 13.62
CA GLU A 139 36.94 -14.80 13.34
C GLU A 139 37.79 -14.96 12.07
N LEU A 140 37.51 -14.21 11.02
CA LEU A 140 38.30 -14.18 9.78
C LEU A 140 39.70 -13.63 10.02
N PHE A 141 39.87 -12.59 10.85
CA PHE A 141 41.19 -12.06 11.22
C PHE A 141 42.01 -13.08 11.98
N VAL A 142 41.40 -13.81 12.95
CA VAL A 142 42.04 -14.90 13.67
C VAL A 142 42.47 -16.00 12.69
N TYR A 143 41.60 -16.40 11.76
CA TYR A 143 41.91 -17.43 10.77
C TYR A 143 43.03 -17.04 9.82
N ALA A 144 43.05 -15.77 9.40
CA ALA A 144 44.08 -15.19 8.52
C ALA A 144 45.37 -14.79 9.25
N HIS A 145 45.49 -15.06 10.58
CA HIS A 145 46.60 -14.63 11.41
C HIS A 145 46.87 -13.12 11.39
N ILE A 146 45.81 -12.31 11.20
CA ILE A 146 45.90 -10.85 11.24
C ILE A 146 45.75 -10.37 12.68
N PRO A 147 46.73 -9.62 13.28
CA PRO A 147 46.68 -9.18 14.67
C PRO A 147 45.78 -7.97 14.88
N ILE A 148 44.56 -7.98 14.31
CA ILE A 148 43.55 -6.93 14.46
C ILE A 148 42.35 -7.55 15.18
N HIS A 149 41.85 -6.89 16.21
CA HIS A 149 40.64 -7.24 16.91
C HIS A 149 39.71 -6.00 16.98
N LEU A 150 38.57 -6.06 16.33
CA LEU A 150 37.61 -4.98 16.35
C LEU A 150 36.82 -4.97 17.66
N TYR A 151 36.67 -3.80 18.27
CA TYR A 151 35.82 -3.61 19.43
C TYR A 151 34.34 -3.77 19.04
N VAL A 152 33.69 -4.80 19.55
CA VAL A 152 32.38 -5.26 19.03
C VAL A 152 31.30 -4.15 19.09
N ASN A 153 31.00 -3.65 20.29
CA ASN A 153 29.88 -2.73 20.48
C ASN A 153 30.07 -1.39 19.75
N GLY A 154 31.24 -0.78 19.84
CA GLY A 154 31.52 0.50 19.16
C GLY A 154 31.48 0.39 17.65
N THR A 155 32.06 -0.70 17.09
CA THR A 155 32.03 -0.94 15.64
C THR A 155 30.62 -1.31 15.18
N ALA A 156 29.86 -2.10 15.97
CA ALA A 156 28.46 -2.41 15.65
C ALA A 156 27.58 -1.17 15.62
N ALA A 157 27.78 -0.23 16.56
CA ALA A 157 27.07 1.06 16.54
C ALA A 157 27.41 1.88 15.28
N ALA A 158 28.70 1.91 14.87
CA ALA A 158 29.11 2.60 13.65
C ALA A 158 28.48 1.99 12.39
N VAL A 159 28.44 0.66 12.29
CA VAL A 159 27.75 -0.07 11.20
C VAL A 159 26.26 0.24 11.20
N ALA A 160 25.60 0.24 12.37
CA ALA A 160 24.19 0.57 12.51
C ALA A 160 23.89 1.99 11.99
N ILE A 161 24.71 2.97 12.37
CA ILE A 161 24.58 4.36 11.89
C ILE A 161 24.75 4.41 10.37
N ALA A 162 25.74 3.70 9.80
CA ALA A 162 25.96 3.68 8.35
C ALA A 162 24.76 3.09 7.60
N ILE A 163 24.18 1.98 8.08
CA ILE A 163 22.96 1.37 7.52
C ILE A 163 21.78 2.34 7.62
N THR A 164 21.59 2.98 8.77
CA THR A 164 20.50 3.95 8.98
C THR A 164 20.62 5.16 8.06
N LEU A 165 21.83 5.72 7.87
CA LEU A 165 22.10 6.83 6.95
C LEU A 165 21.91 6.43 5.48
N TYR A 166 22.26 5.20 5.11
CA TYR A 166 22.01 4.69 3.76
C TYR A 166 20.51 4.66 3.45
N PHE A 167 19.69 4.11 4.34
CA PHE A 167 18.23 4.07 4.14
C PHE A 167 17.56 5.44 4.32
N TRP A 168 18.09 6.31 5.18
CA TRP A 168 17.67 7.71 5.22
C TRP A 168 17.77 8.35 3.83
N TRP A 169 18.92 8.19 3.19
CA TRP A 169 19.18 8.78 1.87
C TRP A 169 18.27 8.17 0.77
N GLU A 170 18.04 6.85 0.77
CA GLU A 170 17.13 6.20 -0.17
C GLU A 170 15.68 6.68 0.03
N ASN A 171 15.21 6.75 1.28
CA ASN A 171 13.85 7.17 1.59
C ASN A 171 13.61 8.67 1.32
N VAL A 172 14.57 9.54 1.58
CA VAL A 172 14.46 10.97 1.22
C VAL A 172 14.36 11.15 -0.29
N LYS A 173 15.08 10.36 -1.08
CA LYS A 173 14.97 10.37 -2.55
C LYS A 173 13.67 9.78 -3.09
N GLY A 174 12.90 9.11 -2.27
CA GLY A 174 11.67 8.46 -2.70
C GLY A 174 11.93 7.30 -3.65
N VAL A 175 13.07 6.61 -3.50
CA VAL A 175 13.31 5.36 -4.22
C VAL A 175 12.25 4.37 -3.74
N PRO A 176 11.36 3.89 -4.64
CA PRO A 176 10.32 2.96 -4.23
C PRO A 176 10.97 1.76 -3.57
N GLU A 177 10.51 1.41 -2.38
CA GLU A 177 10.92 0.14 -1.77
C GLU A 177 10.62 -0.96 -2.79
N SER A 178 11.65 -1.51 -3.40
CA SER A 178 11.41 -2.53 -4.39
C SER A 178 10.99 -3.78 -3.62
N SER A 179 9.68 -4.01 -3.54
CA SER A 179 9.09 -5.27 -3.06
C SER A 179 9.76 -6.50 -3.69
N GLY A 180 10.40 -6.31 -4.86
CA GLY A 180 11.27 -7.27 -5.49
C GLY A 180 12.61 -7.47 -4.77
N LYS A 181 13.24 -6.44 -4.16
CA LYS A 181 14.44 -6.62 -3.33
C LYS A 181 14.09 -7.40 -2.06
N ALA A 182 13.00 -7.05 -1.39
CA ALA A 182 12.51 -7.75 -0.21
C ALA A 182 12.25 -9.24 -0.51
N LEU A 183 11.62 -9.54 -1.64
CA LEU A 183 11.37 -10.94 -2.07
C LEU A 183 12.68 -11.72 -2.30
N ARG A 184 13.69 -11.11 -2.92
CA ARG A 184 15.01 -11.76 -3.12
C ARG A 184 15.73 -12.02 -1.80
N ILE A 185 15.68 -11.08 -0.85
CA ILE A 185 16.24 -11.27 0.50
C ILE A 185 15.52 -12.42 1.19
N MET A 186 14.20 -12.48 1.15
CA MET A 186 13.41 -13.57 1.71
C MET A 186 13.78 -14.92 1.09
N GLN A 187 13.94 -15.00 -0.23
CA GLN A 187 14.36 -16.24 -0.92
C GLN A 187 15.74 -16.71 -0.46
N LEU A 188 16.71 -15.79 -0.39
CA LEU A 188 18.06 -16.07 0.09
C LEU A 188 18.06 -16.52 1.55
N THR A 189 17.29 -15.85 2.40
CA THR A 189 17.10 -16.22 3.80
C THR A 189 16.45 -17.60 3.92
N THR A 190 15.48 -17.92 3.06
CA THR A 190 14.85 -19.25 3.07
C THR A 190 15.85 -20.36 2.77
N ILE A 191 16.73 -20.16 1.79
CA ILE A 191 17.80 -21.11 1.47
C ILE A 191 18.72 -21.28 2.69
N MET A 192 19.15 -20.18 3.28
CA MET A 192 20.00 -20.19 4.49
C MET A 192 19.33 -20.93 5.65
N VAL A 193 18.06 -20.67 5.93
CA VAL A 193 17.29 -21.31 7.01
C VAL A 193 17.14 -22.81 6.79
N ILE A 194 16.82 -23.25 5.56
CA ILE A 194 16.71 -24.66 5.22
C ILE A 194 18.05 -25.38 5.44
N VAL A 195 19.14 -24.78 4.97
CA VAL A 195 20.50 -25.36 5.16
C VAL A 195 20.85 -25.41 6.64
N LEU A 196 20.64 -24.32 7.38
CA LEU A 196 20.92 -24.23 8.81
C LEU A 196 20.16 -25.30 9.61
N ILE A 197 18.84 -25.37 9.44
CA ILE A 197 17.97 -26.31 10.16
C ILE A 197 18.37 -27.76 9.84
N SER A 198 18.56 -28.08 8.55
CA SER A 198 18.95 -29.41 8.13
C SER A 198 20.30 -29.82 8.72
N TRP A 199 21.24 -28.88 8.76
CA TRP A 199 22.57 -29.14 9.32
C TRP A 199 22.53 -29.23 10.84
N CYS A 200 21.66 -28.49 11.50
CA CYS A 200 21.44 -28.66 12.98
C CYS A 200 20.87 -30.05 13.28
N PHE A 201 19.90 -30.57 12.57
CA PHE A 201 19.39 -31.93 12.72
C PHE A 201 20.47 -32.95 12.47
N TYR A 202 21.25 -32.82 11.39
CA TYR A 202 22.39 -33.71 11.13
C TYR A 202 23.44 -33.66 12.28
N THR A 203 23.72 -32.48 12.82
CA THR A 203 24.66 -32.31 13.93
C THR A 203 24.18 -33.04 15.19
N LEU A 204 22.90 -32.91 15.53
CA LEU A 204 22.31 -33.61 16.68
C LEU A 204 22.34 -35.14 16.49
N TYR A 205 22.03 -35.59 15.26
CA TYR A 205 22.11 -37.00 14.91
C TYR A 205 23.55 -37.52 15.02
N ALA A 206 24.53 -36.85 14.44
CA ALA A 206 25.93 -37.27 14.41
C ALA A 206 26.59 -37.26 15.83
N ARG A 207 26.15 -36.39 16.73
CA ARG A 207 26.67 -36.32 18.11
C ARG A 207 25.89 -37.20 19.10
N SER A 208 24.81 -37.85 18.67
CA SER A 208 23.89 -38.60 19.54
C SER A 208 23.39 -37.78 20.74
N GLY A 209 23.27 -36.45 20.56
CA GLY A 209 23.07 -35.45 21.63
C GLY A 209 21.67 -34.86 21.66
N TRP A 210 20.59 -35.67 21.62
CA TRP A 210 19.21 -35.19 21.74
C TRP A 210 18.87 -34.88 23.21
N HIS A 211 19.17 -33.65 23.65
CA HIS A 211 18.76 -33.14 24.95
C HIS A 211 17.87 -31.93 24.78
N LEU A 212 16.56 -32.10 25.00
CA LEU A 212 15.62 -30.95 24.95
C LEU A 212 15.98 -29.94 26.07
N PRO A 213 15.76 -28.65 25.81
CA PRO A 213 15.87 -27.63 26.86
C PRO A 213 15.03 -27.98 28.10
N PRO A 214 15.43 -27.54 29.29
CA PRO A 214 14.66 -27.76 30.51
C PRO A 214 13.21 -27.28 30.36
N ALA A 215 12.28 -28.01 30.96
CA ALA A 215 10.86 -27.65 30.92
C ALA A 215 10.64 -26.23 31.48
N PRO A 216 9.65 -25.48 30.98
CA PRO A 216 9.39 -24.07 31.37
C PRO A 216 8.70 -23.98 32.75
N LEU A 217 9.39 -24.44 33.77
CA LEU A 217 8.94 -24.41 35.17
C LEU A 217 9.78 -23.39 35.95
N PRO A 218 9.22 -22.73 36.99
CA PRO A 218 9.95 -21.73 37.79
C PRO A 218 11.32 -22.17 38.27
N GLN A 219 11.44 -23.44 38.69
CA GLN A 219 12.68 -24.03 39.17
C GLN A 219 13.79 -24.15 38.12
N ASN A 220 13.43 -24.16 36.84
CA ASN A 220 14.36 -24.26 35.71
C ASN A 220 14.68 -22.91 35.09
N MET A 221 13.93 -21.88 35.47
CA MET A 221 14.09 -20.52 34.95
C MET A 221 15.13 -19.75 35.76
N LYS A 222 15.82 -18.83 35.09
CA LYS A 222 16.66 -17.84 35.78
C LYS A 222 15.75 -16.71 36.27
N LEU A 223 15.24 -16.80 37.50
CA LEU A 223 14.40 -15.80 38.14
C LEU A 223 15.24 -14.96 39.11
N ASP A 224 15.97 -14.01 38.59
CA ASP A 224 16.81 -13.08 39.32
C ASP A 224 16.34 -11.61 39.11
N LYS A 225 17.10 -10.67 39.66
CA LYS A 225 16.81 -9.24 39.50
C LYS A 225 16.74 -8.81 38.04
N GLY A 226 17.52 -9.43 37.17
CA GLY A 226 17.51 -9.13 35.71
C GLY A 226 16.18 -9.51 35.05
N SER A 227 15.62 -10.68 35.43
CA SER A 227 14.38 -11.21 34.88
C SER A 227 13.11 -10.68 35.56
N LEU A 228 13.17 -10.40 36.89
CA LEU A 228 12.03 -9.97 37.69
C LEU A 228 11.95 -8.46 37.90
N GLY A 229 13.04 -7.72 37.68
CA GLY A 229 13.07 -6.26 37.83
C GLY A 229 12.64 -5.81 39.24
N TRP A 230 11.56 -5.01 39.34
CA TRP A 230 11.02 -4.57 40.61
C TRP A 230 10.31 -5.66 41.40
N LEU A 231 9.89 -6.77 40.76
CA LEU A 231 9.23 -7.90 41.42
C LEU A 231 10.21 -8.77 42.21
N ASP A 232 11.51 -8.67 41.96
CA ASP A 232 12.55 -9.49 42.61
C ASP A 232 12.51 -9.41 44.13
N ARG A 233 12.06 -8.29 44.70
CA ARG A 233 11.91 -8.09 46.12
C ARG A 233 10.82 -8.95 46.81
N TYR A 234 9.93 -9.57 46.01
CA TYR A 234 8.78 -10.30 46.52
C TYR A 234 8.96 -11.80 46.29
N GLN A 235 8.97 -12.58 47.37
CA GLN A 235 9.19 -14.02 47.31
C GLN A 235 8.14 -14.78 46.48
N TRP A 236 6.88 -14.32 46.47
CA TRP A 236 5.84 -14.90 45.64
C TRP A 236 6.14 -14.82 44.15
N ALA A 237 6.88 -13.83 43.68
CA ALA A 237 7.24 -13.69 42.26
C ALA A 237 8.19 -14.81 41.80
N HIS A 238 8.97 -15.41 42.69
CA HIS A 238 9.86 -16.53 42.37
C HIS A 238 9.16 -17.90 42.42
N THR A 239 7.96 -17.98 43.01
CA THR A 239 7.31 -19.27 43.31
C THR A 239 6.02 -19.52 42.52
N ILE A 240 5.28 -18.46 42.18
CA ILE A 240 4.00 -18.60 41.46
C ILE A 240 4.25 -18.92 39.99
N THR A 241 3.90 -20.13 39.56
CA THR A 241 4.10 -20.63 38.19
C THR A 241 3.46 -19.73 37.13
N LEU A 242 2.26 -19.19 37.38
CA LEU A 242 1.57 -18.31 36.45
C LEU A 242 2.37 -17.02 36.19
N ILE A 243 2.97 -16.45 37.25
CA ILE A 243 3.81 -15.25 37.11
C ILE A 243 5.07 -15.57 36.30
N ALA A 244 5.73 -16.68 36.63
CA ALA A 244 6.93 -17.15 35.91
C ALA A 244 6.62 -17.35 34.41
N ILE A 245 5.45 -17.92 34.08
CA ILE A 245 5.00 -18.05 32.67
C ILE A 245 4.88 -16.68 32.01
N PHE A 246 4.19 -15.73 32.63
CA PHE A 246 4.05 -14.39 32.06
C PHE A 246 5.38 -13.62 31.99
N VAL A 247 6.26 -13.79 32.93
CA VAL A 247 7.65 -13.27 32.89
C VAL A 247 8.37 -13.85 31.67
N GLY A 248 8.33 -15.18 31.52
CA GLY A 248 8.95 -15.87 30.39
C GLY A 248 8.40 -15.40 29.04
N LEU A 249 7.07 -15.28 28.90
CA LEU A 249 6.44 -14.72 27.69
C LEU A 249 6.83 -13.24 27.48
N GLY A 250 6.92 -12.45 28.56
CA GLY A 250 7.31 -11.03 28.50
C GLY A 250 8.74 -10.81 28.01
N HIS A 251 9.68 -11.67 28.39
CA HIS A 251 11.05 -11.63 27.87
C HIS A 251 11.18 -12.20 26.47
N SER A 252 10.22 -13.01 26.02
CA SER A 252 10.19 -13.61 24.68
C SER A 252 9.37 -12.80 23.66
N VAL A 253 8.69 -11.71 24.09
CA VAL A 253 7.75 -10.95 23.22
C VAL A 253 8.40 -10.37 21.98
N LEU A 254 9.69 -10.10 22.02
CA LEU A 254 10.47 -9.61 20.87
C LEU A 254 10.42 -10.55 19.67
N ALA A 255 10.20 -11.84 19.88
CA ALA A 255 10.12 -12.81 18.80
C ALA A 255 8.93 -12.55 17.85
N MET A 256 7.88 -11.88 18.30
CA MET A 256 6.70 -11.52 17.44
C MET A 256 6.68 -10.04 17.04
N SER A 257 7.79 -9.32 17.20
CA SER A 257 7.96 -7.94 16.71
C SER A 257 7.81 -7.91 15.20
N GLY A 258 7.15 -6.89 14.67
CA GLY A 258 6.87 -6.76 13.23
C GLY A 258 5.49 -7.28 12.77
N GLU A 259 4.66 -7.87 13.65
CA GLU A 259 3.30 -8.28 13.31
C GLU A 259 2.40 -7.09 12.90
N GLU A 260 2.66 -5.90 13.41
CA GLU A 260 1.95 -4.67 13.07
C GLU A 260 2.18 -4.25 11.61
N SER A 261 3.33 -4.60 11.03
CA SER A 261 3.67 -4.33 9.63
C SER A 261 2.68 -4.96 8.66
N LEU A 262 2.00 -6.07 9.06
CA LEU A 262 0.96 -6.70 8.26
C LEU A 262 -0.23 -5.76 7.98
N ALA A 263 -0.63 -4.96 8.95
CA ALA A 263 -1.72 -4.00 8.77
C ALA A 263 -1.30 -2.79 7.92
N GLN A 264 -0.04 -2.44 7.92
CA GLN A 264 0.48 -1.34 7.10
C GLN A 264 0.53 -1.74 5.63
N VAL A 265 1.04 -2.95 5.34
CA VAL A 265 1.13 -3.49 3.99
C VAL A 265 -0.25 -3.77 3.37
N TYR A 266 -1.32 -3.94 4.20
CA TYR A 266 -2.66 -4.22 3.69
C TYR A 266 -3.17 -3.20 2.67
N ARG A 267 -2.82 -1.92 2.83
CA ARG A 267 -3.16 -0.87 1.88
C ARG A 267 -2.65 -1.18 0.46
N GLU A 268 -1.47 -1.74 0.36
CA GLU A 268 -0.75 -2.01 -0.89
C GLU A 268 -1.05 -3.39 -1.49
N ILE A 269 -1.80 -4.25 -0.81
CA ILE A 269 -2.13 -5.59 -1.31
C ILE A 269 -3.12 -5.49 -2.47
N GLU A 270 -2.81 -6.21 -3.58
CA GLU A 270 -3.69 -6.35 -4.72
C GLU A 270 -4.98 -7.12 -4.39
N HIS A 271 -5.99 -6.90 -5.22
CA HIS A 271 -7.27 -7.63 -5.13
C HIS A 271 -7.09 -9.16 -5.40
N PRO A 272 -7.81 -10.05 -4.68
CA PRO A 272 -8.70 -9.84 -3.53
C PRO A 272 -7.93 -9.61 -2.22
N LYS A 273 -8.08 -8.42 -1.64
CA LYS A 273 -7.22 -7.92 -0.55
C LYS A 273 -7.20 -8.82 0.68
N LEU A 274 -8.35 -9.10 1.28
CA LEU A 274 -8.41 -9.86 2.53
C LEU A 274 -7.98 -11.31 2.39
N PRO A 275 -8.37 -12.06 1.33
CA PRO A 275 -7.81 -13.38 1.05
C PRO A 275 -6.29 -13.36 0.86
N ASN A 276 -5.75 -12.37 0.15
CA ASN A 276 -4.31 -12.22 -0.05
C ASN A 276 -3.59 -11.86 1.23
N LEU A 277 -4.17 -11.00 2.08
CA LEU A 277 -3.66 -10.71 3.42
C LEU A 277 -3.57 -11.98 4.29
N LYS A 278 -4.64 -12.82 4.30
CA LYS A 278 -4.66 -14.09 5.04
C LYS A 278 -3.58 -15.05 4.55
N LYS A 279 -3.38 -15.17 3.23
CA LYS A 279 -2.29 -15.98 2.63
C LYS A 279 -0.92 -15.46 3.05
N ALA A 280 -0.67 -14.16 2.91
CA ALA A 280 0.57 -13.54 3.36
C ALA A 280 0.80 -13.80 4.84
N GLY A 281 -0.21 -13.57 5.68
CA GLY A 281 -0.17 -13.82 7.11
C GLY A 281 0.15 -15.26 7.49
N LEU A 282 -0.39 -16.25 6.78
CA LEU A 282 -0.08 -17.67 7.04
C LEU A 282 1.38 -17.99 6.68
N ILE A 283 1.89 -17.48 5.56
CA ILE A 283 3.29 -17.65 5.17
C ILE A 283 4.22 -17.05 6.22
N ILE A 284 3.93 -15.83 6.66
CA ILE A 284 4.69 -15.13 7.69
C ILE A 284 4.72 -15.94 8.97
N PHE A 285 3.56 -16.44 9.42
CA PHE A 285 3.45 -17.24 10.63
C PHE A 285 4.28 -18.51 10.57
N ILE A 286 4.11 -19.33 9.53
CA ILE A 286 4.83 -20.60 9.41
C ILE A 286 6.34 -20.34 9.34
N TYR A 287 6.75 -19.36 8.55
CA TYR A 287 8.16 -19.02 8.37
C TYR A 287 8.80 -18.58 9.69
N SER A 288 8.20 -17.63 10.39
CA SER A 288 8.74 -17.08 11.64
C SER A 288 8.68 -18.10 12.77
N LEU A 289 7.60 -18.89 12.88
CA LEU A 289 7.49 -19.98 13.85
C LEU A 289 8.63 -20.97 13.69
N VAL A 290 8.87 -21.45 12.47
CA VAL A 290 9.91 -22.45 12.18
C VAL A 290 11.29 -21.84 12.40
N PHE A 291 11.57 -20.68 11.83
CA PHE A 291 12.89 -20.08 11.92
C PHE A 291 13.25 -19.68 13.35
N THR A 292 12.45 -18.84 13.99
CA THR A 292 12.78 -18.27 15.30
C THR A 292 12.78 -19.33 16.40
N SER A 293 11.77 -20.22 16.40
CA SER A 293 11.68 -21.26 17.44
C SER A 293 12.78 -22.30 17.30
N LEU A 294 12.96 -22.88 16.11
CA LEU A 294 13.96 -23.95 15.93
C LEU A 294 15.39 -23.45 16.17
N VAL A 295 15.72 -22.24 15.72
CA VAL A 295 17.05 -21.65 15.99
C VAL A 295 17.30 -21.54 17.51
N SER A 296 16.30 -21.06 18.27
CA SER A 296 16.43 -20.98 19.74
C SER A 296 16.62 -22.37 20.38
N PHE A 297 15.85 -23.39 19.95
CA PHE A 297 16.03 -24.76 20.40
C PHE A 297 17.42 -25.30 20.08
N PHE A 298 17.85 -25.19 18.82
CA PHE A 298 19.15 -25.71 18.40
C PHE A 298 20.33 -25.00 19.09
N ALA A 299 20.20 -23.69 19.35
CA ALA A 299 21.23 -22.96 20.06
C ALA A 299 21.48 -23.54 21.46
N VAL A 300 20.40 -23.84 22.23
CA VAL A 300 20.52 -24.47 23.55
C VAL A 300 21.02 -25.90 23.46
N MET A 301 20.68 -26.66 22.41
CA MET A 301 21.06 -28.08 22.27
C MET A 301 22.46 -28.29 21.71
N ILE A 302 22.99 -27.37 20.89
CA ILE A 302 24.23 -27.55 20.12
C ILE A 302 25.38 -26.75 20.67
N ILE A 303 25.16 -25.52 21.15
CA ILE A 303 26.22 -24.66 21.66
C ILE A 303 26.56 -25.08 23.09
N PRO A 304 27.82 -25.43 23.41
CA PRO A 304 28.22 -25.82 24.77
C PRO A 304 28.03 -24.68 25.78
N ASP A 305 27.62 -25.02 27.00
CA ASP A 305 27.27 -24.07 28.05
C ASP A 305 28.43 -23.12 28.44
N ASN A 306 29.66 -23.61 28.41
CA ASN A 306 30.85 -22.83 28.76
C ASN A 306 31.18 -21.69 27.78
N VAL A 307 30.65 -21.74 26.59
CA VAL A 307 30.90 -20.71 25.56
C VAL A 307 29.63 -19.99 25.09
N ARG A 308 28.44 -20.52 25.39
CA ARG A 308 27.15 -19.99 24.91
C ARG A 308 26.94 -18.54 25.30
N GLY A 309 27.34 -18.13 26.51
CA GLY A 309 27.24 -16.74 26.95
C GLY A 309 27.99 -15.72 26.09
N LYS A 310 28.97 -16.19 25.27
CA LYS A 310 29.67 -15.33 24.31
C LYS A 310 28.87 -15.06 23.01
N PHE A 311 27.81 -15.84 22.77
CA PHE A 311 27.01 -15.81 21.55
C PHE A 311 25.59 -15.30 21.76
N THR A 312 25.26 -14.75 22.94
CA THR A 312 23.92 -14.23 23.22
C THR A 312 23.49 -13.16 22.21
N GLU A 313 24.40 -12.29 21.81
CA GLU A 313 24.14 -11.23 20.79
C GLU A 313 24.46 -11.67 19.33
N ASN A 314 24.99 -12.89 19.16
CA ASN A 314 25.32 -13.49 17.85
C ASN A 314 24.95 -14.98 17.82
N LEU A 315 23.68 -15.28 18.14
CA LEU A 315 23.23 -16.64 18.43
C LEU A 315 23.34 -17.56 17.21
N ILE A 316 22.90 -17.09 16.02
CA ILE A 316 22.93 -17.89 14.78
C ILE A 316 24.37 -18.07 14.30
N GLY A 317 25.23 -17.08 14.47
CA GLY A 317 26.66 -17.17 14.19
C GLY A 317 27.33 -18.21 15.06
N GLY A 318 27.08 -18.15 16.39
CA GLY A 318 27.55 -19.17 17.33
C GLY A 318 27.06 -20.57 16.99
N LEU A 319 25.78 -20.71 16.62
CA LEU A 319 25.20 -21.98 16.19
C LEU A 319 25.90 -22.51 14.93
N SER A 320 26.14 -21.70 13.91
CA SER A 320 26.81 -22.10 12.66
C SER A 320 28.22 -22.59 12.89
N MET A 321 28.95 -21.99 13.84
CA MET A 321 30.32 -22.39 14.17
C MET A 321 30.40 -23.67 15.03
N HIS A 322 29.31 -24.11 15.65
CA HIS A 322 29.24 -25.33 16.46
C HIS A 322 28.58 -26.51 15.73
N LEU A 323 28.31 -26.40 14.41
CA LEU A 323 27.84 -27.51 13.58
C LEU A 323 28.95 -28.56 13.37
N VAL A 324 28.57 -29.79 13.04
CA VAL A 324 29.53 -30.85 12.67
C VAL A 324 30.12 -30.57 11.28
N GLY A 325 31.46 -30.61 11.17
CA GLY A 325 32.18 -30.39 9.93
C GLY A 325 33.57 -29.79 10.15
N SER A 326 34.38 -29.68 9.09
CA SER A 326 35.68 -29.02 9.14
C SER A 326 35.54 -27.51 9.38
N PHE A 327 36.52 -26.93 10.05
CA PHE A 327 36.52 -25.50 10.41
C PHE A 327 36.28 -24.57 9.18
N PRO A 328 36.98 -24.77 8.02
CA PRO A 328 36.78 -23.90 6.87
C PRO A 328 35.34 -23.94 6.31
N VAL A 329 34.69 -25.10 6.34
CA VAL A 329 33.30 -25.25 5.84
C VAL A 329 32.33 -24.55 6.79
N ARG A 330 32.52 -24.67 8.12
CA ARG A 330 31.71 -23.96 9.09
C ARG A 330 31.89 -22.45 9.01
N LEU A 331 33.14 -21.99 8.83
CA LEU A 331 33.45 -20.58 8.66
C LEU A 331 32.83 -20.01 7.38
N ALA A 332 32.92 -20.74 6.25
CA ALA A 332 32.26 -20.32 5.00
C ALA A 332 30.73 -20.20 5.16
N PHE A 333 30.13 -21.16 5.85
CA PHE A 333 28.70 -21.10 6.15
C PHE A 333 28.36 -19.99 7.13
N HIS A 334 29.21 -19.71 8.14
CA HIS A 334 29.03 -18.58 9.04
C HIS A 334 29.07 -17.25 8.29
N VAL A 335 30.02 -17.06 7.35
CA VAL A 335 30.05 -15.88 6.48
C VAL A 335 28.74 -15.75 5.68
N PHE A 336 28.22 -16.84 5.12
CA PHE A 336 26.95 -16.83 4.41
C PHE A 336 25.78 -16.43 5.30
N VAL A 337 25.67 -17.00 6.50
CA VAL A 337 24.67 -16.67 7.53
C VAL A 337 24.74 -15.18 7.89
N VAL A 338 25.94 -14.64 8.09
CA VAL A 338 26.12 -13.22 8.45
C VAL A 338 25.76 -12.30 7.29
N VAL A 339 26.14 -12.62 6.05
CA VAL A 339 25.75 -11.82 4.89
C VAL A 339 24.22 -11.76 4.74
N VAL A 340 23.55 -12.90 4.85
CA VAL A 340 22.07 -12.97 4.81
C VAL A 340 21.48 -12.23 6.00
N GLY A 341 22.06 -12.40 7.21
CA GLY A 341 21.63 -11.70 8.42
C GLY A 341 21.70 -10.19 8.31
N VAL A 342 22.82 -9.67 7.80
CA VAL A 342 22.98 -8.22 7.57
C VAL A 342 21.95 -7.70 6.56
N LEU A 343 21.64 -8.45 5.50
CA LEU A 343 20.64 -8.04 4.52
C LEU A 343 19.24 -7.96 5.12
N ILE A 344 18.81 -8.95 5.92
CA ILE A 344 17.47 -8.94 6.50
C ILE A 344 17.35 -7.90 7.63
N LEU A 345 18.37 -7.79 8.48
CA LEU A 345 18.42 -6.80 9.56
C LEU A 345 18.47 -5.36 9.00
N ALA A 346 19.21 -5.13 7.93
CA ALA A 346 19.20 -3.86 7.23
C ALA A 346 17.83 -3.58 6.60
N GLY A 347 17.14 -4.60 6.07
CA GLY A 347 15.74 -4.51 5.63
C GLY A 347 14.81 -4.05 6.75
N ALA A 348 14.96 -4.57 7.97
CA ALA A 348 14.19 -4.15 9.15
C ALA A 348 14.42 -2.66 9.51
N VAL A 349 15.67 -2.16 9.39
CA VAL A 349 15.95 -0.71 9.56
C VAL A 349 15.15 0.12 8.57
N ASN A 350 15.11 -0.29 7.30
CA ASN A 350 14.31 0.39 6.29
C ASN A 350 12.81 0.34 6.60
N THR A 351 12.29 -0.83 6.97
CA THR A 351 10.87 -1.00 7.34
C THR A 351 10.48 -0.12 8.51
N ALA A 352 11.36 0.05 9.51
CA ALA A 352 11.14 0.95 10.64
C ALA A 352 11.02 2.43 10.20
N ILE A 353 11.87 2.89 9.27
CA ILE A 353 11.80 4.26 8.73
C ILE A 353 10.50 4.47 7.93
N VAL A 354 10.18 3.54 7.03
CA VAL A 354 8.97 3.60 6.18
C VAL A 354 7.70 3.53 7.04
N GLY A 355 7.66 2.59 8.00
CA GLY A 355 6.53 2.40 8.92
C GLY A 355 6.28 3.65 9.78
N SER A 356 7.32 4.20 10.40
CA SER A 356 7.23 5.46 11.15
C SER A 356 6.72 6.61 10.30
N ASN A 357 7.26 6.75 9.08
CA ASN A 357 6.83 7.79 8.16
C ASN A 357 5.35 7.64 7.80
N GLY A 358 4.88 6.43 7.53
CA GLY A 358 3.48 6.15 7.24
C GLY A 358 2.54 6.49 8.39
N VAL A 359 2.90 6.12 9.62
CA VAL A 359 2.11 6.42 10.83
C VAL A 359 2.07 7.91 11.12
N LEU A 360 3.22 8.60 11.13
CA LEU A 360 3.28 10.04 11.42
C LEU A 360 2.64 10.90 10.32
N ASN A 361 2.74 10.47 9.06
CA ASN A 361 2.01 11.12 7.98
C ASN A 361 0.50 11.05 8.23
N ARG A 362 -0.02 9.89 8.68
CA ARG A 362 -1.43 9.73 9.02
C ARG A 362 -1.85 10.61 10.20
N VAL A 363 -1.03 10.68 11.25
CA VAL A 363 -1.26 11.57 12.41
C VAL A 363 -1.29 13.04 11.98
N SER A 364 -0.47 13.41 11.01
CA SER A 364 -0.46 14.75 10.42
C SER A 364 -1.69 15.00 9.51
N GLU A 365 -2.13 13.98 8.74
CA GLU A 365 -3.37 14.05 7.94
C GLU A 365 -4.59 14.36 8.83
N ASP A 366 -4.63 13.79 10.01
CA ASP A 366 -5.70 14.03 10.99
C ASP A 366 -5.58 15.37 11.74
N GLY A 367 -4.61 16.23 11.39
CA GLY A 367 -4.42 17.56 11.98
C GLY A 367 -3.78 17.56 13.38
N VAL A 368 -3.31 16.42 13.86
CA VAL A 368 -2.62 16.30 15.15
C VAL A 368 -1.19 16.85 15.07
N LEU A 369 -0.49 16.59 13.95
CA LEU A 369 0.77 17.25 13.64
C LEU A 369 0.55 18.36 12.62
N THR A 370 1.40 19.40 12.67
CA THR A 370 1.32 20.52 11.73
C THR A 370 1.62 20.07 10.30
N ASP A 371 0.97 20.68 9.30
CA ASP A 371 1.20 20.43 7.86
C ASP A 371 2.66 20.65 7.45
N TRP A 372 3.46 21.35 8.27
CA TRP A 372 4.89 21.52 8.05
C TRP A 372 5.62 20.18 7.92
N PHE A 373 5.22 19.18 8.71
CA PHE A 373 5.82 17.83 8.65
C PHE A 373 5.50 17.09 7.34
N ARG A 374 4.30 17.28 6.80
CA ARG A 374 3.83 16.65 5.55
C ARG A 374 4.34 17.33 4.29
N HIS A 375 4.84 18.56 4.41
CA HIS A 375 5.23 19.33 3.22
C HIS A 375 6.26 18.56 2.39
N PRO A 376 5.94 18.25 1.10
CA PRO A 376 6.77 17.40 0.29
C PRO A 376 8.11 18.08 -0.02
N HIS A 377 9.16 17.28 -0.19
CA HIS A 377 10.46 17.76 -0.64
C HIS A 377 10.35 18.31 -2.05
N ALA A 378 10.84 19.53 -2.30
CA ALA A 378 10.67 20.24 -3.57
C ALA A 378 11.14 19.44 -4.81
N ARG A 379 12.17 18.59 -4.68
CA ARG A 379 12.72 17.78 -5.78
C ARG A 379 12.16 16.35 -5.82
N PHE A 380 11.93 15.73 -4.65
CA PHE A 380 11.67 14.30 -4.55
C PHE A 380 10.22 13.97 -4.16
N GLY A 381 9.43 14.96 -3.71
CA GLY A 381 8.03 14.78 -3.32
C GLY A 381 7.81 13.95 -2.06
N THR A 382 8.87 13.64 -1.30
CA THR A 382 8.80 12.81 -0.08
C THR A 382 8.55 13.65 1.17
N THR A 383 8.00 13.05 2.22
CA THR A 383 7.82 13.66 3.55
C THR A 383 9.13 13.68 4.33
N HIS A 384 10.17 14.28 3.74
CA HIS A 384 11.57 14.26 4.22
C HIS A 384 11.72 14.74 5.68
N ARG A 385 10.86 15.63 6.17
CA ARG A 385 10.95 16.16 7.55
C ARG A 385 10.59 15.12 8.58
N ILE A 386 9.58 14.28 8.29
CA ILE A 386 9.23 13.14 9.14
C ILE A 386 10.38 12.13 9.12
N ILE A 387 10.89 11.80 7.93
CA ILE A 387 12.02 10.87 7.77
C ILE A 387 13.24 11.36 8.55
N ASN A 388 13.62 12.65 8.42
CA ASN A 388 14.74 13.24 9.16
C ASN A 388 14.55 13.14 10.68
N MET A 389 13.34 13.38 11.19
CA MET A 389 13.03 13.31 12.60
C MET A 389 13.18 11.87 13.13
N VAL A 390 12.61 10.90 12.43
CA VAL A 390 12.68 9.47 12.81
C VAL A 390 14.14 9.00 12.82
N VAL A 391 14.88 9.27 11.76
CA VAL A 391 16.29 8.88 11.65
C VAL A 391 17.15 9.54 12.73
N ALA A 392 16.90 10.80 13.05
CA ALA A 392 17.59 11.47 14.14
C ALA A 392 17.35 10.75 15.48
N PHE A 393 16.11 10.36 15.79
CA PHE A 393 15.80 9.58 16.99
C PHE A 393 16.48 8.21 16.98
N GLN A 394 16.50 7.50 15.84
CA GLN A 394 17.19 6.22 15.71
C GLN A 394 18.69 6.36 15.95
N ILE A 395 19.36 7.38 15.38
CA ILE A 395 20.79 7.62 15.59
C ILE A 395 21.09 7.97 17.06
N ILE A 396 20.25 8.82 17.68
CA ILE A 396 20.39 9.17 19.10
C ILE A 396 20.28 7.89 19.95
N THR A 397 19.35 7.00 19.64
CA THR A 397 19.15 5.72 20.34
C THR A 397 20.33 4.77 20.17
N ILE A 398 20.91 4.66 18.95
CA ILE A 398 22.13 3.88 18.70
C ILE A 398 23.29 4.41 19.54
N LEU A 399 23.48 5.73 19.58
CA LEU A 399 24.53 6.34 20.37
C LEU A 399 24.33 6.15 21.87
N ALA A 400 23.10 6.30 22.34
CA ALA A 400 22.75 6.10 23.75
C ALA A 400 22.95 4.66 24.22
N SER A 401 22.64 3.67 23.35
CA SER A 401 22.85 2.24 23.63
C SER A 401 24.32 1.82 23.61
N ARG A 402 25.20 2.62 23.02
CA ARG A 402 26.63 2.28 22.80
C ARG A 402 26.83 0.95 22.08
N GLY A 403 25.84 0.50 21.29
CA GLY A 403 25.90 -0.76 20.56
C GLY A 403 25.54 -2.01 21.40
N ASP A 404 24.84 -1.83 22.51
CA ASP A 404 24.35 -2.91 23.36
C ASP A 404 22.95 -3.34 22.87
N VAL A 405 22.87 -4.56 22.30
CA VAL A 405 21.62 -5.15 21.78
C VAL A 405 20.67 -5.49 22.91
N THR A 406 21.19 -5.96 24.06
CA THR A 406 20.39 -6.33 25.23
C THR A 406 19.65 -5.13 25.81
N PHE A 407 20.35 -4.01 25.93
CA PHE A 407 19.72 -2.76 26.34
C PHE A 407 18.60 -2.33 25.37
N LEU A 408 18.84 -2.37 24.05
CA LEU A 408 17.86 -2.04 23.04
C LEU A 408 16.66 -2.99 23.04
N GLY A 409 16.91 -4.30 23.20
CA GLY A 409 15.86 -5.32 23.27
C GLY A 409 14.92 -5.13 24.44
N ASN A 410 15.46 -4.80 25.61
CA ASN A 410 14.65 -4.49 26.79
C ASN A 410 13.74 -3.30 26.57
N LEU A 411 14.27 -2.20 26.00
CA LEU A 411 13.47 -1.00 25.69
C LEU A 411 12.39 -1.31 24.66
N TYR A 412 12.74 -2.07 23.63
CA TYR A 412 11.86 -2.40 22.51
C TYR A 412 10.63 -3.21 22.92
N ALA A 413 10.79 -4.16 23.83
CA ALA A 413 9.69 -4.99 24.33
C ALA A 413 8.53 -4.19 24.96
N PHE A 414 8.80 -2.98 25.47
CA PHE A 414 7.75 -2.09 25.99
C PHE A 414 6.84 -1.57 24.87
N GLY A 415 7.41 -1.02 23.79
CA GLY A 415 6.63 -0.46 22.68
C GLY A 415 5.76 -1.50 21.99
N VAL A 416 6.34 -2.64 21.63
CA VAL A 416 5.67 -3.76 20.94
C VAL A 416 4.43 -4.23 21.70
N ILE A 417 4.56 -4.57 22.97
CA ILE A 417 3.47 -5.20 23.71
C ILE A 417 2.31 -4.24 23.99
N TRP A 418 2.62 -2.96 24.29
CA TRP A 418 1.57 -1.96 24.50
C TRP A 418 0.82 -1.62 23.21
N SER A 419 1.51 -1.60 22.07
CA SER A 419 0.88 -1.43 20.76
C SER A 419 -0.14 -2.56 20.48
N PHE A 420 0.24 -3.81 20.75
CA PHE A 420 -0.65 -4.96 20.55
C PHE A 420 -1.83 -4.97 21.52
N ALA A 421 -1.60 -4.67 22.80
CA ALA A 421 -2.64 -4.62 23.81
C ALA A 421 -3.70 -3.53 23.49
N MET A 422 -3.26 -2.33 23.13
CA MET A 422 -4.14 -1.23 22.75
C MET A 422 -4.96 -1.55 21.50
N LYS A 423 -4.33 -2.22 20.51
CA LYS A 423 -5.03 -2.69 19.31
C LYS A 423 -6.11 -3.70 19.66
N GLY A 424 -5.80 -4.68 20.52
CA GLY A 424 -6.77 -5.69 20.98
C GLY A 424 -7.97 -5.05 21.68
N ILE A 425 -7.73 -4.13 22.62
CA ILE A 425 -8.78 -3.38 23.33
C ILE A 425 -9.63 -2.60 22.33
N ALA A 426 -9.01 -1.89 21.39
CA ALA A 426 -9.73 -1.09 20.40
C ALA A 426 -10.65 -1.97 19.51
N VAL A 427 -10.15 -3.10 18.99
CA VAL A 427 -10.97 -4.02 18.18
C VAL A 427 -12.10 -4.61 19.00
N LEU A 428 -11.88 -4.91 20.29
CA LEU A 428 -12.91 -5.41 21.21
C LEU A 428 -14.03 -4.36 21.41
N VAL A 429 -13.68 -3.10 21.62
CA VAL A 429 -14.65 -2.00 21.75
C VAL A 429 -15.44 -1.82 20.45
N LEU A 430 -14.78 -1.88 19.29
CA LEU A 430 -15.44 -1.76 17.98
C LEU A 430 -16.43 -2.89 17.70
N ARG A 431 -16.33 -4.06 18.36
CA ARG A 431 -17.33 -5.12 18.25
C ARG A 431 -18.72 -4.66 18.73
N TYR A 432 -18.76 -3.79 19.74
CA TYR A 432 -19.98 -3.29 20.34
C TYR A 432 -20.43 -1.93 19.80
N THR A 433 -19.47 -1.05 19.47
CA THR A 433 -19.80 0.30 18.98
C THR A 433 -20.07 0.36 17.48
N HIS A 434 -19.49 -0.55 16.70
CA HIS A 434 -19.66 -0.63 15.24
C HIS A 434 -19.99 -2.09 14.82
N PRO A 435 -21.20 -2.58 15.08
CA PRO A 435 -21.59 -3.98 14.84
C PRO A 435 -21.80 -4.33 13.36
N GLN A 436 -21.36 -3.48 12.42
CA GLN A 436 -21.51 -3.69 10.98
C GLN A 436 -20.94 -5.04 10.55
N ASP A 437 -21.42 -5.56 9.43
CA ASP A 437 -20.94 -6.80 8.83
C ASP A 437 -19.45 -6.69 8.51
N ARG A 438 -18.68 -7.63 9.08
CA ARG A 438 -17.23 -7.73 8.89
C ARG A 438 -16.93 -8.97 8.07
N GLU A 439 -16.08 -8.82 7.09
CA GLU A 439 -15.63 -9.93 6.23
C GLU A 439 -14.84 -11.00 7.02
N TYR A 440 -14.25 -10.60 8.14
CA TYR A 440 -13.55 -11.51 9.06
C TYR A 440 -13.75 -11.11 10.52
N ARG A 441 -13.96 -12.11 11.37
CA ARG A 441 -14.01 -11.98 12.85
C ARG A 441 -13.05 -12.97 13.48
N VAL A 442 -12.36 -12.57 14.55
CA VAL A 442 -11.59 -13.51 15.38
C VAL A 442 -12.53 -14.61 15.86
N PRO A 443 -12.17 -15.90 15.74
CA PRO A 443 -13.05 -17.01 16.08
C PRO A 443 -13.39 -17.07 17.58
N LEU A 444 -14.32 -17.99 17.94
CA LEU A 444 -14.87 -18.19 19.30
C LEU A 444 -15.80 -17.05 19.72
N ASN A 445 -16.91 -16.91 18.98
CA ASN A 445 -17.93 -15.88 19.22
C ASN A 445 -19.29 -16.54 19.52
N PRO A 446 -19.53 -17.17 20.69
CA PRO A 446 -20.84 -17.72 21.04
C PRO A 446 -21.88 -16.60 21.14
N VAL A 447 -23.11 -16.89 20.70
CA VAL A 447 -24.25 -16.01 20.87
C VAL A 447 -24.98 -16.43 22.12
N ILE A 448 -25.01 -15.58 23.15
CA ILE A 448 -25.67 -15.83 24.43
C ILE A 448 -26.75 -14.76 24.61
N PHE A 449 -28.00 -15.16 24.81
CA PHE A 449 -29.17 -14.27 24.91
C PHE A 449 -29.28 -13.25 23.72
N GLY A 450 -28.93 -13.69 22.51
CA GLY A 450 -28.96 -12.82 21.30
C GLY A 450 -27.79 -11.84 21.17
N VAL A 451 -26.85 -11.83 22.10
CA VAL A 451 -25.64 -11.01 22.05
C VAL A 451 -24.44 -11.89 21.70
N GLU A 452 -23.67 -11.48 20.69
CA GLU A 452 -22.40 -12.12 20.34
C GLU A 452 -21.33 -11.75 21.37
N ILE A 453 -20.76 -12.74 22.05
CA ILE A 453 -19.67 -12.53 23.02
C ILE A 453 -18.34 -12.93 22.37
N PRO A 454 -17.43 -12.00 22.11
CA PRO A 454 -16.16 -12.26 21.44
C PRO A 454 -15.12 -12.86 22.43
N ILE A 455 -15.34 -14.10 22.86
CA ILE A 455 -14.50 -14.78 23.87
C ILE A 455 -13.06 -14.90 23.34
N GLY A 456 -12.87 -15.32 22.08
CA GLY A 456 -11.56 -15.49 21.50
C GLY A 456 -10.77 -14.19 21.47
N LEU A 457 -11.37 -13.12 20.98
CA LEU A 457 -10.75 -11.77 20.96
C LEU A 457 -10.47 -11.27 22.40
N GLY A 458 -11.43 -11.47 23.32
CA GLY A 458 -11.27 -11.09 24.73
C GLY A 458 -10.08 -11.81 25.40
N LEU A 459 -9.95 -13.12 25.18
CA LEU A 459 -8.87 -13.91 25.76
C LEU A 459 -7.50 -13.48 25.22
N ILE A 460 -7.36 -13.28 23.90
CA ILE A 460 -6.12 -12.79 23.28
C ILE A 460 -5.74 -11.42 23.87
N THR A 461 -6.72 -10.53 23.95
CA THR A 461 -6.52 -9.16 24.49
C THR A 461 -6.10 -9.21 25.97
N LEU A 462 -6.73 -10.10 26.77
CA LEU A 462 -6.39 -10.29 28.17
C LEU A 462 -4.96 -10.78 28.34
N VAL A 463 -4.52 -11.76 27.54
CA VAL A 463 -3.15 -12.28 27.58
C VAL A 463 -2.15 -11.19 27.21
N LEU A 464 -2.40 -10.44 26.12
CA LEU A 464 -1.54 -9.31 25.72
C LEU A 464 -1.45 -8.25 26.82
N PHE A 465 -2.57 -7.90 27.43
CA PHE A 465 -2.60 -6.92 28.52
C PHE A 465 -1.88 -7.43 29.77
N ALA A 466 -2.03 -8.71 30.13
CA ALA A 466 -1.31 -9.32 31.25
C ALA A 466 0.21 -9.31 31.02
N ILE A 467 0.69 -9.65 29.80
CA ILE A 467 2.10 -9.55 29.45
C ILE A 467 2.57 -8.09 29.52
N ALA A 468 1.78 -7.13 29.04
CA ALA A 468 2.13 -5.72 29.09
C ALA A 468 2.28 -5.22 30.54
N VAL A 469 1.35 -5.60 31.41
CA VAL A 469 1.41 -5.25 32.84
C VAL A 469 2.61 -5.90 33.54
N ILE A 470 2.90 -7.18 33.30
CA ILE A 470 4.09 -7.85 33.87
C ILE A 470 5.37 -7.16 33.39
N ASN A 471 5.47 -6.78 32.10
CA ASN A 471 6.63 -6.08 31.58
C ASN A 471 6.87 -4.70 32.22
N LEU A 472 5.82 -4.02 32.69
CA LEU A 472 5.99 -2.76 33.45
C LEU A 472 6.85 -2.97 34.73
N PHE A 473 6.70 -4.10 35.35
CA PHE A 473 7.40 -4.40 36.62
C PHE A 473 8.73 -5.14 36.43
N THR A 474 8.82 -5.98 35.40
CA THR A 474 10.01 -6.80 35.13
C THR A 474 11.09 -6.10 34.34
N LYS A 475 10.73 -5.01 33.61
CA LYS A 475 11.69 -4.24 32.80
C LYS A 475 11.70 -2.76 33.22
N PRO A 476 12.34 -2.42 34.39
CA PRO A 476 12.30 -1.06 34.93
C PRO A 476 12.82 0.01 33.99
N ASP A 477 13.95 -0.22 33.32
CA ASP A 477 14.57 0.74 32.42
C ASP A 477 13.69 1.00 31.18
N ALA A 478 13.12 -0.06 30.62
CA ALA A 478 12.16 0.04 29.51
C ALA A 478 10.91 0.80 29.90
N THR A 479 10.39 0.55 31.08
CA THR A 479 9.21 1.22 31.61
C THR A 479 9.46 2.71 31.81
N MET A 480 10.56 3.10 32.43
CA MET A 480 10.91 4.49 32.61
C MET A 480 11.14 5.21 31.29
N ALA A 481 11.94 4.63 30.38
CA ALA A 481 12.21 5.22 29.08
C ALA A 481 10.95 5.28 28.21
N GLY A 482 10.18 4.20 28.15
CA GLY A 482 8.96 4.12 27.33
C GLY A 482 7.85 5.06 27.78
N ILE A 483 7.60 5.16 29.10
CA ILE A 483 6.63 6.12 29.66
C ILE A 483 7.11 7.55 29.39
N THR A 484 8.39 7.85 29.65
CA THR A 484 8.94 9.20 29.42
C THR A 484 8.82 9.60 27.96
N PHE A 485 9.25 8.74 27.02
CA PHE A 485 9.14 8.99 25.57
C PHE A 485 7.69 9.19 25.14
N THR A 486 6.79 8.29 25.59
CA THR A 486 5.37 8.33 25.26
C THR A 486 4.74 9.63 25.75
N LEU A 487 5.02 10.07 26.96
CA LEU A 487 4.50 11.32 27.52
C LEU A 487 5.06 12.57 26.81
N ILE A 488 6.34 12.57 26.46
CA ILE A 488 6.95 13.67 25.69
C ILE A 488 6.26 13.77 24.34
N LEU A 489 6.16 12.68 23.59
CA LEU A 489 5.58 12.70 22.25
C LEU A 489 4.07 13.01 22.28
N PHE A 490 3.35 12.45 23.25
CA PHE A 490 1.94 12.78 23.49
C PHE A 490 1.75 14.28 23.76
N THR A 491 2.61 14.87 24.59
CA THR A 491 2.57 16.32 24.87
C THR A 491 2.85 17.15 23.61
N VAL A 492 3.80 16.70 22.78
CA VAL A 492 4.07 17.35 21.48
C VAL A 492 2.83 17.30 20.59
N PHE A 493 2.14 16.16 20.53
CA PHE A 493 0.91 16.02 19.75
C PHE A 493 -0.21 16.93 20.26
N GLU A 494 -0.43 17.00 21.59
CA GLU A 494 -1.44 17.89 22.19
C GLU A 494 -1.16 19.37 21.90
N ILE A 495 0.08 19.82 22.08
CA ILE A 495 0.47 21.20 21.79
C ILE A 495 0.31 21.51 20.29
N SER A 496 0.71 20.57 19.43
CA SER A 496 0.61 20.73 17.98
C SER A 496 -0.85 20.85 17.54
N GLU A 497 -1.72 19.95 17.98
CA GLU A 497 -3.14 19.95 17.67
C GLU A 497 -3.82 21.22 18.16
N HIS A 498 -3.55 21.64 19.40
CA HIS A 498 -4.10 22.87 19.96
C HIS A 498 -3.70 24.12 19.14
N ARG A 499 -2.45 24.17 18.66
CA ARG A 499 -1.99 25.25 17.77
C ARG A 499 -2.67 25.21 16.40
N MET A 500 -2.91 24.02 15.85
CA MET A 500 -3.61 23.85 14.58
C MET A 500 -5.07 24.30 14.70
N HIS A 501 -5.78 23.87 15.74
CA HIS A 501 -7.18 24.31 15.99
C HIS A 501 -7.31 25.82 16.15
N LYS A 502 -6.35 26.47 16.82
CA LYS A 502 -6.34 27.94 16.92
C LYS A 502 -6.14 28.65 15.57
N ARG A 503 -5.34 28.05 14.67
CA ARG A 503 -5.08 28.62 13.33
C ARG A 503 -6.24 28.39 12.35
N GLN A 504 -6.97 27.31 12.52
CA GLN A 504 -8.09 26.89 11.66
C GLN A 504 -9.46 27.20 12.27
N ALA A 505 -9.57 28.12 13.22
CA ALA A 505 -10.82 28.44 13.88
C ALA A 505 -11.93 28.77 12.86
N GLY A 506 -12.85 27.82 12.63
CA GLY A 506 -13.99 27.93 11.74
C GLY A 506 -13.96 27.09 10.46
N ALA A 507 -12.87 26.41 10.11
CA ALA A 507 -12.83 25.49 8.96
C ALA A 507 -12.86 24.03 9.45
N ALA A 508 -13.76 23.21 8.91
CA ALA A 508 -13.74 21.77 9.14
C ALA A 508 -12.45 21.18 8.58
N HIS A 509 -11.72 20.41 9.38
CA HIS A 509 -10.52 19.73 8.92
C HIS A 509 -10.92 18.65 7.90
N VAL A 510 -10.42 18.77 6.67
CA VAL A 510 -10.66 17.80 5.60
C VAL A 510 -9.38 16.98 5.40
N GLU A 511 -9.51 15.66 5.51
CA GLU A 511 -8.42 14.73 5.20
C GLU A 511 -8.09 14.80 3.70
N LEU A 512 -6.93 15.32 3.35
CA LEU A 512 -6.47 15.45 1.96
C LEU A 512 -5.18 14.68 1.74
N ASP A 513 -5.16 13.81 0.75
CA ASP A 513 -3.93 13.18 0.26
C ASP A 513 -3.08 14.21 -0.51
N GLN A 514 -1.76 14.05 -0.47
CA GLN A 514 -0.84 14.88 -1.22
C GLN A 514 -0.50 14.24 -2.55
N PHE A 515 -0.50 15.03 -3.60
CA PHE A 515 -0.23 14.61 -4.97
C PHE A 515 0.99 15.32 -5.52
N ASN A 516 1.81 14.58 -6.26
CA ASN A 516 2.84 15.16 -7.11
C ASN A 516 2.20 15.50 -8.46
N LEU A 517 2.31 16.76 -8.87
CA LEU A 517 1.69 17.26 -10.08
C LEU A 517 2.76 17.45 -11.16
N ALA A 518 2.60 16.75 -12.27
CA ALA A 518 3.37 16.97 -13.50
C ALA A 518 2.52 17.77 -14.49
N GLN A 519 3.07 18.84 -15.04
CA GLN A 519 2.42 19.66 -16.06
C GLN A 519 2.81 19.14 -17.44
N GLU A 520 1.79 18.85 -18.25
CA GLU A 520 1.95 18.36 -19.60
C GLU A 520 1.19 19.24 -20.59
N ALA A 521 1.66 19.29 -21.83
CA ALA A 521 0.97 20.03 -22.90
C ALA A 521 -0.32 19.33 -23.31
N GLU A 522 -0.29 17.99 -23.36
CA GLU A 522 -1.42 17.11 -23.68
C GLU A 522 -1.31 15.79 -22.91
N LEU A 523 -2.47 15.19 -22.61
CA LEU A 523 -2.51 13.84 -22.05
C LEU A 523 -2.27 12.83 -23.17
N THR A 524 -1.17 12.11 -23.08
CA THR A 524 -0.79 11.02 -24.00
C THR A 524 -0.62 9.72 -23.22
N PRO A 525 -0.67 8.54 -23.86
CA PRO A 525 -0.40 7.28 -23.17
C PRO A 525 0.91 7.29 -22.41
N THR A 526 1.96 7.89 -22.98
CA THR A 526 3.30 7.99 -22.37
C THR A 526 3.35 8.96 -21.18
N SER A 527 2.66 10.12 -21.25
CA SER A 527 2.65 11.10 -20.16
C SER A 527 1.88 10.59 -18.92
N VAL A 528 0.83 9.79 -19.15
CA VAL A 528 0.03 9.18 -18.08
C VAL A 528 0.59 7.83 -17.64
N GLY A 529 1.43 7.20 -18.48
CA GLY A 529 2.02 5.88 -18.22
C GLY A 529 0.99 4.76 -18.35
N VAL A 530 0.18 4.76 -19.42
CA VAL A 530 -0.84 3.74 -19.73
C VAL A 530 -0.65 3.17 -21.13
N ALA A 531 -1.11 1.94 -21.33
CA ALA A 531 -1.16 1.32 -22.64
C ALA A 531 -2.39 1.82 -23.45
N PRO A 532 -2.35 1.81 -24.78
CA PRO A 532 -3.52 2.01 -25.63
C PRO A 532 -4.63 1.00 -25.29
N GLY A 533 -5.89 1.44 -25.32
CA GLY A 533 -7.04 0.62 -24.93
C GLY A 533 -7.47 0.81 -23.48
N SER A 534 -6.91 1.78 -22.76
CA SER A 534 -7.30 2.14 -21.39
C SER A 534 -8.78 2.49 -21.27
N ILE A 535 -9.29 2.39 -20.03
CA ILE A 535 -10.65 2.82 -19.67
C ILE A 535 -10.57 4.23 -19.07
N LEU A 536 -11.27 5.18 -19.66
CA LEU A 536 -11.37 6.55 -19.15
C LEU A 536 -12.61 6.70 -18.26
N VAL A 537 -12.40 7.17 -17.02
CA VAL A 537 -13.47 7.38 -16.04
C VAL A 537 -13.53 8.87 -15.68
N PRO A 538 -14.40 9.66 -16.32
CA PRO A 538 -14.57 11.06 -15.96
C PRO A 538 -15.30 11.21 -14.63
N VAL A 539 -14.73 12.03 -13.72
CA VAL A 539 -15.28 12.32 -12.40
C VAL A 539 -15.44 13.82 -12.21
N SER A 540 -16.54 14.25 -11.61
CA SER A 540 -16.83 15.68 -11.41
C SER A 540 -17.00 16.05 -9.94
N THR A 541 -17.51 15.13 -9.11
CA THR A 541 -17.82 15.36 -7.70
C THR A 541 -17.40 14.19 -6.82
N TYR A 542 -16.94 14.49 -5.62
CA TYR A 542 -16.42 13.47 -4.69
C TYR A 542 -17.48 12.59 -4.01
N TYR A 543 -18.76 12.93 -4.14
CA TYR A 543 -19.88 12.16 -3.56
C TYR A 543 -20.61 11.28 -4.59
N ALA A 544 -20.26 11.35 -5.88
CA ALA A 544 -20.90 10.57 -6.94
C ALA A 544 -19.85 9.78 -7.74
N LEU A 545 -19.24 8.78 -7.11
CA LEU A 545 -18.15 7.96 -7.67
C LEU A 545 -18.56 6.50 -7.93
N TYR A 546 -19.87 6.19 -7.92
CA TYR A 546 -20.39 4.82 -8.10
C TYR A 546 -19.98 4.18 -9.44
N HIS A 547 -19.87 4.98 -10.51
CA HIS A 547 -19.39 4.52 -11.83
C HIS A 547 -17.89 4.14 -11.80
N LEU A 548 -17.07 4.83 -11.01
CA LEU A 548 -15.68 4.44 -10.78
C LEU A 548 -15.60 3.10 -10.03
N GLU A 549 -16.42 2.91 -8.99
CA GLU A 549 -16.49 1.64 -8.27
C GLU A 549 -16.94 0.51 -9.19
N ALA A 550 -17.93 0.75 -10.07
CA ALA A 550 -18.38 -0.20 -11.08
C ALA A 550 -17.26 -0.55 -12.07
N ALA A 551 -16.54 0.46 -12.60
CA ALA A 551 -15.41 0.25 -13.50
C ALA A 551 -14.31 -0.59 -12.83
N LEU A 552 -13.96 -0.29 -11.60
CA LEU A 552 -12.94 -1.02 -10.84
C LEU A 552 -13.36 -2.47 -10.56
N LYS A 553 -14.63 -2.73 -10.27
CA LYS A 553 -15.16 -4.09 -10.05
C LYS A 553 -15.16 -4.92 -11.34
N ARG A 554 -15.45 -4.30 -12.48
CA ARG A 554 -15.54 -4.98 -13.78
C ARG A 554 -14.19 -5.43 -14.33
N VAL A 555 -13.14 -4.64 -14.13
CA VAL A 555 -11.76 -4.94 -14.59
C VAL A 555 -11.14 -6.12 -13.82
N LYS A 556 -11.91 -6.90 -13.07
CA LYS A 556 -11.44 -8.12 -12.39
C LYS A 556 -10.92 -9.12 -13.43
N GLY A 557 -9.59 -9.18 -13.59
CA GLY A 557 -8.93 -10.17 -14.45
C GLY A 557 -8.62 -9.72 -15.89
N LEU A 558 -8.87 -8.47 -16.28
CA LEU A 558 -8.43 -7.89 -17.54
C LEU A 558 -7.25 -6.94 -17.27
N ASP A 559 -6.22 -6.99 -18.12
CA ASP A 559 -5.05 -6.07 -18.06
C ASP A 559 -5.39 -4.62 -18.49
N ALA A 560 -6.66 -4.19 -18.35
CA ALA A 560 -7.09 -2.85 -18.74
C ALA A 560 -6.75 -1.84 -17.63
N GLU A 561 -5.99 -0.82 -17.98
CA GLU A 561 -5.63 0.28 -17.10
C GLU A 561 -6.74 1.33 -17.05
N ILE A 562 -6.98 1.89 -15.85
CA ILE A 562 -8.02 2.91 -15.62
C ILE A 562 -7.38 4.28 -15.45
N VAL A 563 -7.84 5.24 -16.25
CA VAL A 563 -7.51 6.66 -16.13
C VAL A 563 -8.73 7.42 -15.59
N VAL A 564 -8.58 8.01 -14.41
CA VAL A 564 -9.60 8.87 -13.81
C VAL A 564 -9.33 10.30 -14.22
N LEU A 565 -10.28 10.91 -14.92
CA LEU A 565 -10.18 12.25 -15.48
C LEU A 565 -11.10 13.23 -14.74
N HIS A 566 -10.56 14.33 -14.25
CA HIS A 566 -11.35 15.50 -13.91
C HIS A 566 -11.22 16.57 -14.97
N VAL A 567 -12.36 17.07 -15.49
CA VAL A 567 -12.37 18.16 -16.46
C VAL A 567 -12.70 19.47 -15.77
N ARG A 568 -11.71 20.36 -15.69
CA ARG A 568 -11.89 21.72 -15.18
C ARG A 568 -12.49 22.61 -16.24
N MET A 569 -13.71 23.10 -16.01
CA MET A 569 -14.39 23.99 -16.93
C MET A 569 -13.80 25.40 -16.88
N LEU A 570 -13.34 25.90 -18.03
CA LEU A 570 -12.83 27.26 -18.17
C LEU A 570 -14.02 28.22 -18.34
N ARG A 571 -14.15 29.18 -17.44
CA ARG A 571 -15.06 30.30 -17.64
C ARG A 571 -14.35 31.36 -18.50
N ARG A 572 -14.97 31.85 -19.55
CA ARG A 572 -14.46 32.97 -20.38
C ARG A 572 -14.17 34.16 -19.47
N ALA A 573 -12.91 34.51 -19.28
CA ALA A 573 -12.54 35.82 -18.77
C ALA A 573 -12.72 36.84 -19.86
N ALA A 574 -13.15 38.04 -19.51
CA ALA A 574 -13.43 39.13 -20.45
C ALA A 574 -12.20 39.61 -21.26
N SER A 575 -10.98 39.19 -20.88
CA SER A 575 -9.68 39.57 -21.45
C SER A 575 -9.12 38.61 -22.49
N GLY A 576 -9.74 37.46 -22.75
CA GLY A 576 -9.29 36.51 -23.80
C GLY A 576 -7.99 35.75 -23.52
N GLU A 577 -7.27 36.01 -22.42
CA GLU A 577 -6.09 35.28 -22.02
C GLU A 577 -6.42 34.26 -20.93
N TYR A 578 -6.11 32.98 -21.21
CA TYR A 578 -6.29 31.86 -20.28
C TYR A 578 -4.92 31.47 -19.71
N ASP A 579 -4.41 32.27 -18.81
CA ASP A 579 -3.24 31.89 -18.00
C ASP A 579 -3.77 31.23 -16.73
N LEU A 580 -3.86 29.89 -16.74
CA LEU A 580 -4.23 29.13 -15.56
C LEU A 580 -2.97 28.68 -14.85
N ASP A 581 -2.73 29.23 -13.67
CA ASP A 581 -1.74 28.71 -12.76
C ASP A 581 -2.05 27.25 -12.38
N PRO A 582 -1.03 26.40 -12.18
CA PRO A 582 -1.21 25.03 -11.69
C PRO A 582 -2.10 24.94 -10.47
N ASP A 583 -1.99 25.89 -9.54
CA ASP A 583 -2.80 25.97 -8.32
C ASP A 583 -4.30 26.22 -8.62
N GLN A 584 -4.61 26.78 -9.77
CA GLN A 584 -6.00 26.96 -10.23
C GLN A 584 -6.57 25.71 -10.87
N LEU A 585 -5.74 24.86 -11.48
CA LEU A 585 -6.15 23.59 -12.07
C LEU A 585 -6.32 22.49 -11.01
N PHE A 586 -5.60 22.57 -9.89
CA PHE A 586 -5.63 21.60 -8.83
C PHE A 586 -5.82 22.26 -7.46
N SER A 587 -7.03 22.73 -7.23
CA SER A 587 -7.43 23.35 -5.95
C SER A 587 -7.77 22.30 -4.90
N THR A 588 -8.10 22.75 -3.71
CA THR A 588 -8.55 21.87 -2.60
C THR A 588 -9.73 20.97 -2.98
N ILE A 589 -10.58 21.37 -3.93
CA ILE A 589 -11.73 20.57 -4.39
C ILE A 589 -11.25 19.38 -5.21
N GLU A 590 -10.33 19.59 -6.16
CA GLU A 590 -9.73 18.52 -6.96
C GLU A 590 -8.91 17.58 -6.09
N GLN A 591 -8.18 18.13 -5.10
CA GLN A 591 -7.44 17.34 -4.14
C GLN A 591 -8.37 16.44 -3.30
N LEU A 592 -9.51 16.97 -2.83
CA LEU A 592 -10.53 16.18 -2.12
C LEU A 592 -11.16 15.12 -3.02
N LEU A 593 -11.48 15.46 -4.26
CA LEU A 593 -12.02 14.52 -5.24
C LEU A 593 -11.07 13.35 -5.44
N PHE A 594 -9.80 13.62 -5.70
CA PHE A 594 -8.79 12.57 -5.94
C PHE A 594 -8.45 11.78 -4.69
N THR A 595 -8.51 12.40 -3.50
CA THR A 595 -8.40 11.67 -2.23
C THR A 595 -9.51 10.62 -2.10
N LYS A 596 -10.74 10.94 -2.49
CA LYS A 596 -11.86 9.98 -2.48
C LYS A 596 -11.73 8.91 -3.58
N VAL A 597 -11.23 9.29 -4.76
CA VAL A 597 -10.90 8.34 -5.83
C VAL A 597 -9.86 7.32 -5.35
N LEU A 598 -8.79 7.79 -4.70
CA LEU A 598 -7.77 6.93 -4.12
C LEU A 598 -8.34 5.97 -3.07
N ALA A 599 -9.21 6.46 -2.19
CA ALA A 599 -9.83 5.63 -1.16
C ALA A 599 -10.64 4.46 -1.76
N ILE A 600 -11.34 4.70 -2.90
CA ILE A 600 -12.07 3.64 -3.62
C ILE A 600 -11.09 2.69 -4.31
N ALA A 601 -10.05 3.21 -4.99
CA ALA A 601 -9.05 2.40 -5.66
C ALA A 601 -8.29 1.49 -4.67
N GLU A 602 -7.94 2.02 -3.50
CA GLU A 602 -7.33 1.27 -2.40
C GLU A 602 -8.27 0.19 -1.85
N LYS A 603 -9.55 0.49 -1.67
CA LYS A 603 -10.57 -0.47 -1.23
C LYS A 603 -10.67 -1.64 -2.22
N GLU A 604 -10.68 -1.35 -3.51
CA GLU A 604 -10.77 -2.35 -4.58
C GLU A 604 -9.40 -3.02 -4.88
N GLY A 605 -8.29 -2.45 -4.39
CA GLY A 605 -6.94 -2.99 -4.59
C GLY A 605 -6.46 -2.91 -6.04
N LYS A 606 -6.84 -1.84 -6.76
CA LYS A 606 -6.52 -1.66 -8.18
C LYS A 606 -5.91 -0.28 -8.45
N PRO A 607 -4.83 -0.23 -9.26
CA PRO A 607 -4.21 1.03 -9.62
C PRO A 607 -5.11 1.86 -10.52
N VAL A 608 -5.09 3.18 -10.33
CA VAL A 608 -5.68 4.16 -11.24
C VAL A 608 -4.65 5.23 -11.57
N ARG A 609 -4.77 5.83 -12.75
CA ARG A 609 -4.02 7.02 -13.13
C ARG A 609 -4.93 8.23 -12.98
N LEU A 610 -4.38 9.36 -12.52
CA LEU A 610 -5.15 10.56 -12.21
C LEU A 610 -4.75 11.68 -13.16
N ALA A 611 -5.71 12.30 -13.82
CA ALA A 611 -5.48 13.37 -14.74
C ALA A 611 -6.50 14.50 -14.57
N VAL A 612 -6.04 15.76 -14.76
CA VAL A 612 -6.89 16.94 -14.82
C VAL A 612 -6.69 17.59 -16.19
N ALA A 613 -7.77 17.79 -16.92
CA ALA A 613 -7.78 18.53 -18.19
C ALA A 613 -8.60 19.81 -18.05
N ALA A 614 -8.16 20.87 -18.70
CA ALA A 614 -8.91 22.11 -18.82
C ALA A 614 -9.67 22.15 -20.16
N ALA A 615 -10.96 22.45 -20.14
CA ALA A 615 -11.76 22.52 -21.36
C ALA A 615 -12.89 23.58 -21.26
N ASN A 616 -13.30 24.10 -22.41
CA ASN A 616 -14.45 25.02 -22.52
C ASN A 616 -15.78 24.27 -22.57
N ASN A 617 -15.77 23.01 -22.97
CA ASN A 617 -16.91 22.11 -23.01
C ASN A 617 -16.53 20.78 -22.34
N LEU A 618 -17.39 20.29 -21.45
CA LEU A 618 -17.15 19.07 -20.67
C LEU A 618 -16.98 17.85 -21.58
N TRP A 619 -17.92 17.66 -22.51
CA TRP A 619 -17.92 16.47 -23.38
C TRP A 619 -16.76 16.48 -24.36
N GLU A 620 -16.42 17.66 -24.92
CA GLU A 620 -15.24 17.78 -25.77
C GLU A 620 -13.95 17.50 -25.01
N GLY A 621 -13.83 17.95 -23.77
CA GLY A 621 -12.67 17.67 -22.92
C GLY A 621 -12.50 16.17 -22.64
N ILE A 622 -13.61 15.48 -22.33
CA ILE A 622 -13.61 14.03 -22.09
C ILE A 622 -13.24 13.28 -23.38
N LEU A 623 -13.91 13.59 -24.49
CA LEU A 623 -13.72 12.88 -25.76
C LEU A 623 -12.31 13.11 -26.35
N ARG A 624 -11.80 14.34 -26.28
CA ARG A 624 -10.43 14.65 -26.71
C ARG A 624 -9.40 13.87 -25.88
N THR A 625 -9.60 13.79 -24.56
CA THR A 625 -8.72 13.01 -23.70
C THR A 625 -8.81 11.52 -24.04
N ALA A 626 -10.00 10.97 -24.27
CA ALA A 626 -10.18 9.58 -24.68
C ALA A 626 -9.45 9.26 -25.99
N MET A 627 -9.53 10.17 -26.97
CA MET A 627 -8.82 10.01 -28.26
C MET A 627 -7.31 10.09 -28.08
N ASN A 628 -6.80 11.07 -27.33
CA ASN A 628 -5.37 11.25 -27.10
C ASN A 628 -4.76 10.07 -26.34
N LEU A 629 -5.48 9.49 -25.37
CA LEU A 629 -5.08 8.31 -24.62
C LEU A 629 -5.33 7.00 -25.38
N GLN A 630 -5.97 7.05 -26.55
CA GLN A 630 -6.41 5.88 -27.31
C GLN A 630 -7.24 4.92 -26.44
N SER A 631 -8.13 5.48 -25.64
CA SER A 631 -9.00 4.69 -24.75
C SER A 631 -10.00 3.88 -25.54
N SER A 632 -10.34 2.67 -25.09
CA SER A 632 -11.35 1.80 -25.69
C SER A 632 -12.76 2.09 -25.18
N THR A 633 -12.85 2.59 -23.94
CA THR A 633 -14.12 2.76 -23.23
C THR A 633 -14.10 4.03 -22.38
N ILE A 634 -15.22 4.74 -22.36
CA ILE A 634 -15.50 5.79 -21.38
C ILE A 634 -16.58 5.27 -20.43
N VAL A 635 -16.29 5.24 -19.12
CA VAL A 635 -17.24 4.85 -18.07
C VAL A 635 -17.67 6.10 -17.30
N SER A 636 -18.88 6.58 -17.54
CA SER A 636 -19.41 7.81 -16.94
C SER A 636 -20.56 7.53 -15.96
N GLY A 637 -20.72 8.43 -14.99
CA GLY A 637 -21.94 8.48 -14.18
C GLY A 637 -23.08 9.19 -14.90
N SER A 638 -24.32 8.82 -14.60
CA SER A 638 -25.49 9.54 -15.12
C SER A 638 -25.55 10.98 -14.56
N SER A 639 -25.95 11.91 -15.40
CA SER A 639 -26.16 13.30 -15.00
C SER A 639 -27.38 13.42 -14.08
N SER A 640 -27.29 14.25 -13.05
CA SER A 640 -28.46 14.62 -12.24
C SER A 640 -29.38 15.65 -12.92
N LYS A 641 -28.94 16.22 -14.06
CA LYS A 641 -29.64 17.33 -14.74
C LYS A 641 -30.39 16.91 -16.01
N MET A 642 -30.10 15.73 -16.54
CA MET A 642 -30.70 15.24 -17.80
C MET A 642 -30.81 13.71 -17.78
N PRO A 643 -31.78 13.13 -18.53
CA PRO A 643 -31.89 11.69 -18.71
C PRO A 643 -30.64 11.08 -19.37
N VAL A 644 -30.39 9.79 -19.17
CA VAL A 644 -29.23 9.06 -19.72
C VAL A 644 -29.22 9.15 -21.27
N THR A 645 -30.37 9.02 -21.90
CA THR A 645 -30.51 9.12 -23.35
C THR A 645 -30.10 10.49 -23.89
N GLU A 646 -30.49 11.54 -23.19
CA GLU A 646 -30.11 12.92 -23.56
C GLU A 646 -28.64 13.17 -23.35
N GLN A 647 -28.09 12.64 -22.22
CA GLN A 647 -26.63 12.67 -21.96
C GLN A 647 -25.85 11.96 -23.09
N ALA A 648 -26.30 10.79 -23.50
CA ALA A 648 -25.68 10.04 -24.59
C ALA A 648 -25.79 10.79 -25.94
N ARG A 649 -26.92 11.46 -26.20
CA ARG A 649 -27.12 12.29 -27.38
C ARG A 649 -26.14 13.46 -27.42
N GLU A 650 -26.00 14.20 -26.31
CA GLU A 650 -25.07 15.34 -26.23
C GLU A 650 -23.60 14.89 -26.43
N ILE A 651 -23.23 13.72 -25.88
CA ILE A 651 -21.90 13.13 -26.10
C ILE A 651 -21.72 12.73 -27.57
N GLY A 652 -22.74 12.13 -28.18
CA GLY A 652 -22.74 11.79 -29.61
C GLY A 652 -22.57 13.00 -30.50
N LEU A 653 -23.29 14.10 -30.23
CA LEU A 653 -23.14 15.36 -30.95
C LEU A 653 -21.74 15.98 -30.78
N ALA A 654 -21.16 15.89 -29.60
CA ALA A 654 -19.78 16.31 -29.36
C ALA A 654 -18.79 15.41 -30.10
N TRP A 655 -19.06 14.10 -30.19
CA TRP A 655 -18.26 13.13 -30.94
C TRP A 655 -18.19 13.44 -32.44
N GLU A 656 -19.31 13.81 -33.02
CA GLU A 656 -19.36 14.16 -34.44
C GLU A 656 -18.54 15.43 -34.80
N ARG A 657 -18.24 16.27 -33.81
CA ARG A 657 -17.38 17.46 -33.97
C ARG A 657 -15.90 17.16 -33.81
N MET A 658 -15.52 15.94 -33.33
CA MET A 658 -14.13 15.58 -33.15
C MET A 658 -13.42 15.38 -34.51
N PRO A 659 -12.11 15.70 -34.60
CA PRO A 659 -11.32 15.51 -35.81
C PRO A 659 -11.18 14.02 -36.17
N GLU A 660 -11.07 13.73 -37.45
CA GLU A 660 -10.72 12.40 -37.94
C GLU A 660 -9.18 12.18 -37.94
N PRO A 661 -8.69 10.94 -37.82
CA PRO A 661 -9.45 9.69 -37.65
C PRO A 661 -9.97 9.50 -36.23
N ARG A 662 -11.21 9.03 -36.10
CA ARG A 662 -11.86 8.74 -34.82
C ARG A 662 -11.78 7.22 -34.52
N PRO A 663 -11.32 6.79 -33.33
CA PRO A 663 -11.30 5.39 -32.95
C PRO A 663 -12.74 4.86 -32.69
N ARG A 664 -12.90 3.54 -32.62
CA ARG A 664 -14.10 2.95 -32.03
C ARG A 664 -14.05 3.14 -30.52
N LEU A 665 -15.12 3.66 -29.94
CA LEU A 665 -15.18 3.99 -28.54
C LEU A 665 -16.51 3.51 -27.95
N ALA A 666 -16.45 2.73 -26.86
CA ALA A 666 -17.64 2.40 -26.09
C ALA A 666 -17.89 3.49 -25.03
N LEU A 667 -19.15 3.89 -24.89
CA LEU A 667 -19.64 4.80 -23.86
C LEU A 667 -20.56 4.03 -22.93
N GLU A 668 -20.17 3.86 -21.68
CA GLU A 668 -20.95 3.19 -20.65
C GLU A 668 -21.42 4.25 -19.63
N ILE A 669 -22.71 4.31 -19.38
CA ILE A 669 -23.30 5.26 -18.41
C ILE A 669 -23.96 4.46 -17.30
N PHE A 670 -23.47 4.63 -16.08
CA PHE A 670 -24.01 4.01 -14.87
C PHE A 670 -24.95 4.98 -14.14
N THR A 671 -26.04 4.44 -13.60
CA THR A 671 -26.94 5.19 -12.71
C THR A 671 -26.64 4.87 -11.25
N PRO A 672 -27.05 5.73 -10.28
CA PRO A 672 -26.89 5.48 -8.85
C PRO A 672 -27.62 4.20 -8.36
N VAL A 673 -28.64 3.73 -9.08
CA VAL A 673 -29.38 2.51 -8.79
C VAL A 673 -28.76 1.25 -9.42
N GLY A 674 -27.58 1.39 -10.07
CA GLY A 674 -26.84 0.26 -10.66
C GLY A 674 -27.30 -0.17 -12.06
N GLN A 675 -28.12 0.62 -12.74
CA GLN A 675 -28.45 0.37 -14.14
C GLN A 675 -27.29 0.81 -15.03
N GLU A 676 -27.01 0.03 -16.07
CA GLU A 676 -25.94 0.25 -17.04
C GLU A 676 -26.55 0.44 -18.44
N TYR A 677 -26.07 1.48 -19.14
CA TYR A 677 -26.42 1.77 -20.53
C TYR A 677 -25.15 1.81 -21.36
N ILE A 678 -25.10 1.07 -22.46
CA ILE A 678 -23.92 0.96 -23.32
C ILE A 678 -24.26 1.52 -24.70
N PHE A 679 -23.45 2.48 -25.17
CA PHE A 679 -23.54 3.09 -26.49
C PHE A 679 -22.19 2.93 -27.21
N TYR A 680 -22.22 2.79 -28.51
CA TYR A 680 -21.00 2.66 -29.31
C TYR A 680 -20.87 3.88 -30.25
N LEU A 681 -19.76 4.61 -30.06
CA LEU A 681 -19.42 5.73 -30.94
C LEU A 681 -18.62 5.21 -32.14
N GLY A 682 -19.06 5.56 -33.33
CA GLY A 682 -18.45 5.09 -34.58
C GLY A 682 -17.12 5.79 -34.93
N PRO A 683 -16.28 5.17 -35.76
CA PRO A 683 -14.99 5.73 -36.15
C PRO A 683 -15.11 6.86 -37.18
N HIS A 684 -16.24 7.00 -37.81
CA HIS A 684 -16.50 8.00 -38.85
C HIS A 684 -17.86 8.65 -38.65
N ALA A 685 -18.03 9.87 -39.15
CA ALA A 685 -19.36 10.48 -39.38
C ALA A 685 -20.17 9.59 -40.31
N PRO A 686 -21.51 9.51 -40.15
CA PRO A 686 -22.34 8.76 -41.08
C PRO A 686 -22.14 9.28 -42.51
N ARG A 687 -21.52 8.47 -43.34
CA ARG A 687 -21.31 8.75 -44.78
C ARG A 687 -21.98 7.67 -45.58
N LEU A 688 -22.70 8.08 -46.62
CA LEU A 688 -23.29 7.15 -47.55
C LEU A 688 -22.19 6.45 -48.38
N THR A 689 -22.27 5.14 -48.47
CA THR A 689 -21.40 4.35 -49.36
C THR A 689 -21.75 4.62 -50.82
N PRO A 690 -20.86 4.33 -51.78
CA PRO A 690 -21.17 4.48 -53.21
C PRO A 690 -22.45 3.76 -53.64
N LYS A 691 -22.76 2.60 -53.04
CA LYS A 691 -24.01 1.86 -53.29
C LYS A 691 -25.24 2.58 -52.73
N GLU A 692 -25.15 3.16 -51.55
CA GLU A 692 -26.22 3.95 -50.94
C GLU A 692 -26.43 5.27 -51.72
N ILE A 693 -25.36 5.90 -52.18
CA ILE A 693 -25.45 7.08 -53.08
C ILE A 693 -26.15 6.69 -54.39
N ASP A 694 -25.86 5.53 -54.99
CA ASP A 694 -26.55 5.06 -56.19
C ASP A 694 -28.04 4.80 -55.94
N VAL A 695 -28.38 4.19 -54.79
CA VAL A 695 -29.80 4.05 -54.38
C VAL A 695 -30.48 5.39 -54.21
N LEU A 696 -29.81 6.32 -53.52
CA LEU A 696 -30.32 7.69 -53.31
C LEU A 696 -30.51 8.42 -54.64
N HIS A 697 -29.56 8.30 -55.59
CA HIS A 697 -29.66 8.83 -56.94
C HIS A 697 -30.87 8.26 -57.70
N LYS A 698 -31.08 6.97 -57.65
CA LYS A 698 -32.23 6.30 -58.29
C LYS A 698 -33.56 6.77 -57.69
N MET A 699 -33.60 6.94 -56.35
CA MET A 699 -34.80 7.50 -55.69
C MET A 699 -35.02 8.94 -56.12
N TRP A 700 -33.99 9.76 -56.14
CA TRP A 700 -34.06 11.14 -56.53
C TRP A 700 -34.58 11.29 -57.98
N LEU A 701 -34.01 10.53 -58.92
CA LEU A 701 -34.50 10.52 -60.32
C LEU A 701 -35.98 10.13 -60.40
N LYS A 702 -36.38 9.07 -59.74
CA LYS A 702 -37.75 8.54 -59.72
C LYS A 702 -38.75 9.53 -59.13
N PHE A 703 -38.37 10.25 -58.09
CA PHE A 703 -39.26 11.24 -57.47
C PHE A 703 -39.29 12.55 -58.22
N SER A 704 -38.17 13.03 -58.75
CA SER A 704 -38.13 14.22 -59.61
C SER A 704 -38.96 14.06 -60.87
N GLU A 705 -39.02 12.88 -61.47
CA GLU A 705 -39.89 12.58 -62.62
C GLU A 705 -41.36 12.67 -62.21
N LYS A 706 -41.74 12.37 -60.98
CA LYS A 706 -43.14 12.37 -60.50
C LYS A 706 -43.58 13.67 -59.85
N LEU A 707 -42.65 14.57 -59.56
CA LEU A 707 -42.90 15.88 -58.94
C LEU A 707 -42.39 17.02 -59.88
N PRO A 708 -42.94 17.17 -61.06
CA PRO A 708 -42.48 18.18 -62.04
C PRO A 708 -42.77 19.59 -61.51
N GLY A 709 -41.72 20.40 -61.33
CA GLY A 709 -41.80 21.76 -60.80
C GLY A 709 -41.36 21.95 -59.35
N GLU A 710 -41.08 20.89 -58.64
CA GLU A 710 -40.54 20.98 -57.30
C GLU A 710 -39.01 20.84 -57.38
N GLU A 711 -38.25 21.69 -56.59
CA GLU A 711 -36.82 21.62 -56.49
C GLU A 711 -36.46 20.55 -55.42
N LEU A 712 -36.33 19.29 -55.85
CA LEU A 712 -36.03 18.18 -55.00
C LEU A 712 -34.50 17.89 -54.99
N HIS A 713 -33.86 17.89 -53.82
CA HIS A 713 -32.48 17.53 -53.63
C HIS A 713 -32.30 16.18 -52.92
N HIS A 714 -31.14 15.56 -53.02
CA HIS A 714 -30.82 14.32 -52.33
C HIS A 714 -30.99 14.44 -50.82
N HIS A 715 -30.68 15.60 -50.24
CA HIS A 715 -30.86 15.90 -48.82
C HIS A 715 -32.33 15.80 -48.39
N ASP A 716 -33.26 16.23 -49.21
CA ASP A 716 -34.70 16.21 -48.89
C ASP A 716 -35.22 14.79 -48.77
N ILE A 717 -34.70 13.87 -49.59
CA ILE A 717 -35.06 12.44 -49.51
C ILE A 717 -34.54 11.79 -48.24
N ILE A 718 -33.31 12.12 -47.87
CA ILE A 718 -32.72 11.62 -46.61
C ILE A 718 -33.50 12.20 -45.44
N HIS A 719 -33.75 13.49 -45.43
CA HIS A 719 -34.52 14.17 -44.38
C HIS A 719 -35.91 13.56 -44.23
N PHE A 720 -36.63 13.37 -45.38
CA PHE A 720 -37.93 12.72 -45.38
C PHE A 720 -37.88 11.31 -44.79
N ALA A 721 -36.91 10.49 -45.20
CA ALA A 721 -36.77 9.12 -44.68
C ALA A 721 -36.52 9.09 -43.16
N LEU A 722 -35.71 10.01 -42.65
CA LEU A 722 -35.45 10.12 -41.20
C LEU A 722 -36.70 10.60 -40.43
N THR A 723 -37.44 11.58 -40.99
CA THR A 723 -38.67 12.09 -40.38
C THR A 723 -39.78 11.04 -40.35
N GLU A 724 -39.92 10.21 -41.41
CA GLU A 724 -40.89 9.09 -41.43
C GLU A 724 -40.53 8.03 -40.43
N LEU A 725 -39.24 7.69 -40.27
CA LEU A 725 -38.78 6.74 -39.27
C LEU A 725 -39.04 7.25 -37.85
N GLU A 726 -38.79 8.54 -37.58
CA GLU A 726 -39.09 9.19 -36.31
C GLU A 726 -40.60 9.15 -36.01
N ARG A 727 -41.45 9.37 -37.03
CA ARG A 727 -42.90 9.29 -36.91
C ARG A 727 -43.39 7.89 -36.59
N GLU A 728 -42.89 6.84 -37.29
CA GLU A 728 -43.19 5.44 -37.00
C GLU A 728 -42.89 5.06 -35.53
N ILE A 729 -41.75 5.53 -35.03
CA ILE A 729 -41.35 5.31 -33.61
C ILE A 729 -42.30 6.05 -32.66
N ALA A 730 -42.66 7.31 -32.96
CA ALA A 730 -43.53 8.12 -32.11
C ALA A 730 -44.99 7.61 -32.10
N GLU A 731 -45.47 6.99 -33.18
CA GLU A 731 -46.80 6.39 -33.31
C GLU A 731 -46.92 5.00 -32.64
N GLY A 732 -45.86 4.55 -31.93
CA GLY A 732 -45.87 3.31 -31.15
C GLY A 732 -45.43 2.07 -31.91
N GLN A 733 -44.91 2.21 -33.14
CA GLN A 733 -44.36 1.10 -33.94
C GLN A 733 -42.87 0.84 -33.66
N GLY A 734 -42.34 1.36 -32.58
CA GLY A 734 -40.91 1.29 -32.23
C GLY A 734 -40.37 -0.13 -32.15
N ASP A 735 -41.13 -1.10 -31.61
CA ASP A 735 -40.73 -2.50 -31.52
C ASP A 735 -40.60 -3.16 -32.90
N GLU A 736 -41.48 -2.85 -33.83
CA GLU A 736 -41.45 -3.35 -35.21
C GLU A 736 -40.25 -2.76 -35.99
N VAL A 737 -39.97 -1.48 -35.80
CA VAL A 737 -38.80 -0.80 -36.35
C VAL A 737 -37.51 -1.43 -35.80
N LEU A 738 -37.49 -1.73 -34.51
CA LEU A 738 -36.34 -2.37 -33.84
C LEU A 738 -36.08 -3.78 -34.39
N GLU A 739 -37.11 -4.57 -34.64
CA GLU A 739 -36.96 -5.93 -35.18
C GLU A 739 -36.48 -5.90 -36.65
N ARG A 740 -36.98 -4.98 -37.46
CA ARG A 740 -36.48 -4.73 -38.82
C ARG A 740 -35.00 -4.31 -38.81
N LEU A 741 -34.59 -3.47 -37.86
CA LEU A 741 -33.20 -3.07 -37.70
C LEU A 741 -32.30 -4.26 -37.28
N ARG A 742 -32.76 -5.10 -36.32
CA ARG A 742 -32.04 -6.32 -35.92
C ARG A 742 -31.83 -7.27 -37.09
N GLN A 743 -32.85 -7.48 -37.89
CA GLN A 743 -32.75 -8.33 -39.06
C GLN A 743 -31.72 -7.76 -40.06
N HIS A 744 -31.76 -6.49 -40.33
CA HIS A 744 -30.80 -5.79 -41.21
C HIS A 744 -29.36 -5.91 -40.73
N LEU A 745 -29.13 -5.74 -39.40
CA LEU A 745 -27.80 -5.90 -38.83
C LEU A 745 -27.29 -7.32 -38.95
N ARG A 746 -28.14 -8.36 -38.76
CA ARG A 746 -27.79 -9.75 -39.00
C ARG A 746 -27.40 -10.03 -40.45
N GLU A 747 -28.11 -9.48 -41.40
CA GLU A 747 -27.80 -9.61 -42.85
C GLU A 747 -26.43 -8.97 -43.17
N ILE A 748 -26.13 -7.79 -42.62
CA ILE A 748 -24.83 -7.13 -42.80
C ILE A 748 -23.71 -7.99 -42.18
N GLN A 749 -23.89 -8.53 -40.98
CA GLN A 749 -22.91 -9.40 -40.36
C GLN A 749 -22.67 -10.68 -41.16
N THR A 750 -23.72 -11.31 -41.68
CA THR A 750 -23.62 -12.51 -42.51
C THR A 750 -22.89 -12.23 -43.83
N ARG A 751 -23.12 -11.07 -44.45
CA ARG A 751 -22.40 -10.64 -45.65
C ARG A 751 -20.91 -10.32 -45.37
N ARG A 752 -20.57 -9.84 -44.18
CA ARG A 752 -19.17 -9.61 -43.78
C ARG A 752 -18.40 -10.93 -43.51
N LEU A 753 -19.10 -11.94 -43.00
CA LEU A 753 -18.51 -13.26 -42.74
C LEU A 753 -18.37 -14.10 -44.00
N ASN A 754 -19.27 -13.90 -45.00
CA ASN A 754 -19.28 -14.53 -46.31
C ASN A 754 -19.26 -13.48 -47.42
N PRO A 755 -18.12 -12.86 -47.74
CA PRO A 755 -18.08 -11.90 -48.82
C PRO A 755 -18.43 -12.63 -50.13
N PRO A 756 -19.30 -12.04 -51.01
CA PRO A 756 -19.62 -12.61 -52.30
C PRO A 756 -18.31 -12.78 -53.08
N VAL A 757 -18.10 -13.96 -53.61
CA VAL A 757 -16.95 -14.27 -54.51
C VAL A 757 -17.09 -13.39 -55.73
N GLU A 758 -16.24 -12.38 -55.90
CA GLU A 758 -16.17 -11.61 -57.16
C GLU A 758 -15.87 -12.58 -58.31
N PRO A 759 -16.63 -12.57 -59.41
CA PRO A 759 -16.33 -13.37 -60.56
C PRO A 759 -14.98 -12.91 -61.12
N LYS A 760 -14.01 -13.84 -61.13
CA LYS A 760 -12.70 -13.61 -61.77
C LYS A 760 -12.92 -13.12 -63.19
N ASN A 761 -12.59 -11.86 -63.47
CA ASN A 761 -12.51 -11.34 -64.82
C ASN A 761 -11.57 -12.22 -65.65
N LEU A 762 -12.10 -12.95 -66.60
CA LEU A 762 -11.33 -13.63 -67.65
C LEU A 762 -10.51 -12.58 -68.42
N PRO A 763 -9.23 -12.85 -68.73
CA PRO A 763 -8.43 -11.90 -69.50
C PRO A 763 -9.01 -11.75 -70.92
N ALA A 764 -9.17 -10.52 -71.33
CA ALA A 764 -9.55 -10.18 -72.70
C ALA A 764 -8.48 -10.78 -73.66
N LYS A 765 -8.94 -11.52 -74.70
CA LYS A 765 -8.09 -11.97 -75.80
C LYS A 765 -7.54 -10.74 -76.51
N PRO A 766 -6.27 -10.76 -76.93
CA PRO A 766 -5.69 -9.70 -77.74
C PRO A 766 -6.16 -9.84 -79.18
N ASN A 767 -6.63 -8.76 -79.76
CA ASN A 767 -6.61 -8.50 -81.18
C ASN A 767 -5.61 -7.42 -81.48
#